data_f0db20d5ce0487e40a487942a9e0e10a
#
_entry.id   f0db20d5ce0487e40a487942a9e0e10a
#
_cell.length_a   1.000
_cell.length_b   1.000
_cell.length_c   1.000
_cell.angle_alpha   90.00
_cell.angle_beta   90.00
_cell.angle_gamma   90.00
#
_symmetry.space_group_name_H-M   'P 1'
#
loop_
_entity.id
_entity.type
_entity.pdbx_description
1 polymer ?
#
loop_
_entity_poly.entity_id
_entity_poly.type
_entity_poly.pdbx_seq_one_letter_code
_entity_poly.pdbx_strand_id
1 'polypeptide(L)'
;MKLPVFDLLAGVWTGAVKPYVHTLFAAMFPHVKAAIIHADPDVEPETLVAGLPQGYALDFATGSKKHGDFVMTTEPVAEKFWRTAEEAVAYGSTLLTPCYGVPPVRLKLEVLVVQDGEYETGDCHAKASTGLWGELEGDLHRAAQFRLGAPGLIAKGTMAVQEELDEQGIDLVLPLSAFKCSNKPALGRHTWDAYLGVVAWSEARPTKMGWQVLQWFSQEAVTKDLLPQVEVIAAQLLEAMTDTRTLAQYLKLDAAEYEVPLLDLVLADKKGLLSQHPYVVNGLARMLRRKWLDLAEGAGTKWTGLMGLPNDLLPDGVIATNDVPVGPVLVTRYPLRSQADLQLWHNVGGAGDVRGVVWMNHTTAGKVAGDFDGDYFQVTPAEEYPALAEEVKAFAGDVEIIKVKERKASPLTQMELARVMLENANSLVGLIATMIARAHVHGYGHLIPKLAQELQISVDKFKYNLDHDYEFLEECNKVLPPVAWLKDHKKECVYRTRAMQVCNGEGTVGFLAQTVNRLWQPRNVLARPLLEFKSLLPQATDERVKELATKLAINYGRALHCIGGLEEEQQERERSRLFESLRDWAAKQDNPREWACALWHAVHTKSDASTGSLAFHAFPAEIVKALETAELPEQDKVAIVGLQFNAYKDTYTQFAGQVHEVKFALRPLKGRMRMAALVGENVLGFVSSETPVQQGRRKVALTHSNNGRGLVVYATPVM
;
A
#
# COMPACT_ATOMS: atom_id res chain seq x y z
N MET A 1 -3.35 -22.35 2.06
CA MET A 1 -4.40 -22.72 1.08
C MET A 1 -4.27 -21.82 -0.14
N LYS A 2 -4.47 -22.34 -1.34
CA LYS A 2 -4.50 -21.55 -2.59
C LYS A 2 -5.93 -21.63 -3.12
N LEU A 3 -6.61 -20.47 -3.21
CA LEU A 3 -7.97 -20.40 -3.74
C LEU A 3 -7.91 -20.09 -5.24
N PRO A 4 -8.47 -20.96 -6.11
CA PRO A 4 -8.62 -20.66 -7.53
C PRO A 4 -9.56 -19.46 -7.74
N VAL A 5 -9.34 -18.72 -8.81
CA VAL A 5 -10.14 -17.55 -9.17
C VAL A 5 -10.99 -17.85 -10.40
N PHE A 6 -12.28 -17.61 -10.29
CA PHE A 6 -13.26 -17.65 -11.37
C PHE A 6 -13.62 -16.23 -11.77
N ASP A 7 -13.56 -15.90 -13.04
CA ASP A 7 -13.98 -14.61 -13.59
C ASP A 7 -15.42 -14.74 -14.07
N LEU A 8 -16.32 -14.00 -13.43
CA LEU A 8 -17.76 -14.04 -13.74
C LEU A 8 -18.06 -13.53 -15.16
N LEU A 9 -17.42 -12.46 -15.59
CA LEU A 9 -17.67 -11.84 -16.89
C LEU A 9 -17.21 -12.75 -18.03
N ALA A 10 -16.03 -13.39 -17.88
CA ALA A 10 -15.51 -14.33 -18.85
C ALA A 10 -16.15 -15.72 -18.75
N GLY A 11 -16.79 -16.06 -17.64
CA GLY A 11 -17.41 -17.35 -17.37
C GLY A 11 -16.38 -18.51 -17.27
N VAL A 12 -15.14 -18.21 -16.86
CA VAL A 12 -14.04 -19.20 -16.87
C VAL A 12 -13.17 -19.14 -15.61
N TRP A 13 -12.52 -20.28 -15.32
CA TRP A 13 -11.43 -20.31 -14.35
C TRP A 13 -10.19 -19.65 -14.95
N THR A 14 -9.70 -18.59 -14.31
CA THR A 14 -8.60 -17.77 -14.87
C THR A 14 -7.23 -18.45 -14.87
N GLY A 15 -7.09 -19.58 -14.20
CA GLY A 15 -5.79 -20.20 -13.90
C GLY A 15 -5.01 -19.48 -12.80
N ALA A 16 -5.46 -18.30 -12.36
CA ALA A 16 -4.88 -17.60 -11.22
C ALA A 16 -5.30 -18.27 -9.91
N VAL A 17 -4.44 -18.15 -8.89
CA VAL A 17 -4.74 -18.59 -7.53
C VAL A 17 -4.38 -17.49 -6.54
N LYS A 18 -5.26 -17.22 -5.56
CA LYS A 18 -4.96 -16.33 -4.46
C LYS A 18 -4.46 -17.13 -3.25
N PRO A 19 -3.27 -16.87 -2.75
CA PRO A 19 -2.75 -17.55 -1.56
C PRO A 19 -3.43 -16.99 -0.32
N TYR A 20 -3.95 -17.89 0.50
CA TYR A 20 -4.43 -17.61 1.85
C TYR A 20 -3.69 -18.55 2.81
N VAL A 21 -2.62 -18.04 3.40
CA VAL A 21 -1.72 -18.82 4.26
C VAL A 21 -2.20 -18.71 5.70
N HIS A 22 -2.21 -19.83 6.42
CA HIS A 22 -2.48 -19.84 7.88
C HIS A 22 -3.78 -19.13 8.28
N THR A 23 -4.90 -19.54 7.70
CA THR A 23 -6.22 -18.95 7.99
C THR A 23 -7.06 -19.85 8.89
N LEU A 24 -7.98 -19.26 9.65
CA LEU A 24 -8.98 -20.04 10.41
C LEU A 24 -9.81 -20.93 9.49
N PHE A 25 -10.17 -20.45 8.30
CA PHE A 25 -10.93 -21.25 7.33
C PHE A 25 -10.20 -22.54 6.98
N ALA A 26 -8.91 -22.47 6.66
CA ALA A 26 -8.13 -23.64 6.31
C ALA A 26 -7.94 -24.61 7.48
N ALA A 27 -7.87 -24.10 8.71
CA ALA A 27 -7.72 -24.90 9.92
C ALA A 27 -9.03 -25.58 10.32
N MET A 28 -10.14 -24.85 10.28
CA MET A 28 -11.45 -25.35 10.75
C MET A 28 -12.18 -26.20 9.69
N PHE A 29 -11.99 -25.90 8.40
CA PHE A 29 -12.74 -26.50 7.27
C PHE A 29 -11.82 -27.08 6.20
N PRO A 30 -10.87 -27.98 6.54
CA PRO A 30 -9.88 -28.49 5.59
C PRO A 30 -10.48 -29.30 4.44
N HIS A 31 -11.71 -29.79 4.59
CA HIS A 31 -12.44 -30.58 3.60
C HIS A 31 -13.33 -29.75 2.67
N VAL A 32 -13.63 -28.49 3.03
CA VAL A 32 -14.48 -27.62 2.22
C VAL A 32 -13.65 -27.01 1.08
N LYS A 33 -14.10 -27.20 -0.16
CA LYS A 33 -13.50 -26.55 -1.31
C LYS A 33 -14.02 -25.10 -1.38
N ALA A 34 -13.10 -24.17 -1.47
CA ALA A 34 -13.40 -22.75 -1.61
C ALA A 34 -12.68 -22.19 -2.85
N ALA A 35 -13.26 -21.14 -3.41
CA ALA A 35 -12.70 -20.38 -4.51
C ALA A 35 -13.09 -18.91 -4.40
N ILE A 36 -12.38 -18.06 -5.12
CA ILE A 36 -12.74 -16.65 -5.28
C ILE A 36 -13.53 -16.50 -6.58
N ILE A 37 -14.68 -15.83 -6.51
CA ILE A 37 -15.33 -15.30 -7.70
C ILE A 37 -14.97 -13.83 -7.81
N HIS A 38 -14.49 -13.44 -8.99
CA HIS A 38 -14.27 -12.04 -9.35
C HIS A 38 -15.45 -11.56 -10.19
N ALA A 39 -16.17 -10.57 -9.68
CA ALA A 39 -17.33 -9.96 -10.33
C ALA A 39 -17.13 -8.45 -10.48
N ASP A 40 -17.62 -7.89 -11.59
CA ASP A 40 -17.76 -6.45 -11.72
C ASP A 40 -18.74 -5.94 -10.63
N PRO A 41 -18.38 -4.91 -9.84
CA PRO A 41 -19.28 -4.35 -8.83
C PRO A 41 -20.63 -3.86 -9.36
N ASP A 42 -20.70 -3.52 -10.64
CA ASP A 42 -21.92 -3.01 -11.30
C ASP A 42 -22.81 -4.13 -11.89
N VAL A 43 -22.44 -5.43 -11.67
CA VAL A 43 -23.27 -6.55 -12.14
C VAL A 43 -24.51 -6.70 -11.26
N GLU A 44 -25.63 -7.12 -11.88
CA GLU A 44 -26.86 -7.40 -11.13
C GLU A 44 -26.73 -8.64 -10.25
N PRO A 45 -27.32 -8.68 -9.05
CA PRO A 45 -27.25 -9.82 -8.13
C PRO A 45 -27.70 -11.14 -8.74
N GLU A 46 -28.74 -11.12 -9.58
CA GLU A 46 -29.26 -12.27 -10.32
C GLU A 46 -28.20 -12.85 -11.25
N THR A 47 -27.45 -11.99 -11.94
CA THR A 47 -26.38 -12.40 -12.85
C THR A 47 -25.22 -13.03 -12.08
N LEU A 48 -24.86 -12.47 -10.92
CA LEU A 48 -23.83 -13.04 -10.06
C LEU A 48 -24.22 -14.44 -9.59
N VAL A 49 -25.43 -14.62 -9.09
CA VAL A 49 -25.90 -15.92 -8.59
C VAL A 49 -26.04 -16.96 -9.73
N ALA A 50 -26.60 -16.55 -10.86
CA ALA A 50 -26.78 -17.44 -12.02
C ALA A 50 -25.46 -17.84 -12.69
N GLY A 51 -24.42 -17.00 -12.59
CA GLY A 51 -23.12 -17.24 -13.19
C GLY A 51 -22.15 -18.08 -12.33
N LEU A 52 -22.56 -18.52 -11.14
CA LEU A 52 -21.72 -19.35 -10.28
C LEU A 52 -21.35 -20.68 -10.93
N PRO A 53 -20.09 -21.17 -10.81
CA PRO A 53 -19.71 -22.47 -11.27
C PRO A 53 -20.52 -23.59 -10.59
N GLN A 54 -20.79 -24.66 -11.32
CA GLN A 54 -21.56 -25.79 -10.80
C GLN A 54 -20.95 -26.34 -9.49
N GLY A 55 -21.80 -26.52 -8.48
CA GLY A 55 -21.41 -27.04 -7.17
C GLY A 55 -20.82 -26.02 -6.21
N TYR A 56 -20.79 -24.73 -6.58
CA TYR A 56 -20.43 -23.64 -5.69
C TYR A 56 -21.62 -22.74 -5.37
N ALA A 57 -21.60 -22.16 -4.18
CA ALA A 57 -22.53 -21.14 -3.73
C ALA A 57 -21.74 -19.97 -3.11
N LEU A 58 -22.28 -18.74 -3.19
CA LEU A 58 -21.72 -17.62 -2.44
C LEU A 58 -21.78 -17.93 -0.94
N ASP A 59 -20.74 -17.51 -0.22
CA ASP A 59 -20.64 -17.85 1.20
C ASP A 59 -20.36 -16.61 2.06
N PHE A 60 -19.23 -15.93 1.85
CA PHE A 60 -18.88 -14.70 2.60
C PHE A 60 -17.92 -13.82 1.80
N ALA A 61 -17.65 -12.59 2.29
CA ALA A 61 -16.78 -11.67 1.60
C ALA A 61 -15.32 -11.79 2.08
N THR A 62 -14.36 -11.50 1.19
CA THR A 62 -12.93 -11.40 1.51
C THR A 62 -12.56 -10.03 2.07
N GLY A 63 -11.31 -9.86 2.53
CA GLY A 63 -10.74 -8.53 2.80
C GLY A 63 -10.63 -7.64 1.56
N SER A 64 -10.55 -8.25 0.37
CA SER A 64 -10.51 -7.55 -0.94
C SER A 64 -11.91 -7.35 -1.55
N LYS A 65 -12.95 -7.42 -0.76
CA LYS A 65 -14.35 -7.29 -1.18
C LYS A 65 -14.65 -6.06 -2.04
N LYS A 66 -13.99 -4.95 -1.76
CA LYS A 66 -14.08 -3.70 -2.52
C LYS A 66 -13.58 -3.77 -3.97
N HIS A 67 -13.01 -4.91 -4.39
CA HIS A 67 -12.56 -5.16 -5.76
C HIS A 67 -13.41 -6.23 -6.45
N GLY A 68 -14.59 -6.54 -5.93
CA GLY A 68 -15.47 -7.58 -6.47
C GLY A 68 -14.98 -9.01 -6.25
N ASP A 69 -14.11 -9.24 -5.26
CA ASP A 69 -13.61 -10.56 -4.90
C ASP A 69 -14.44 -11.15 -3.76
N PHE A 70 -15.24 -12.17 -4.04
CA PHE A 70 -16.09 -12.85 -3.05
C PHE A 70 -15.70 -14.31 -2.93
N VAL A 71 -16.05 -14.92 -1.79
CA VAL A 71 -15.80 -16.34 -1.54
C VAL A 71 -17.02 -17.15 -1.95
N MET A 72 -16.78 -18.19 -2.72
CA MET A 72 -17.75 -19.26 -2.99
C MET A 72 -17.20 -20.58 -2.46
N THR A 73 -18.08 -21.41 -1.92
CA THR A 73 -17.72 -22.71 -1.33
C THR A 73 -18.63 -23.82 -1.85
N THR A 74 -18.17 -25.08 -1.67
CA THR A 74 -18.98 -26.26 -2.01
C THR A 74 -19.93 -26.70 -0.90
N GLU A 75 -19.74 -26.15 0.29
CA GLU A 75 -20.58 -26.36 1.47
C GLU A 75 -20.73 -25.05 2.22
N PRO A 76 -21.92 -24.64 2.65
CA PRO A 76 -22.13 -23.34 3.30
C PRO A 76 -21.42 -23.29 4.66
N VAL A 77 -20.49 -22.33 4.79
CA VAL A 77 -19.75 -22.07 6.02
C VAL A 77 -20.32 -20.88 6.78
N ALA A 78 -20.77 -19.84 6.06
CA ALA A 78 -21.30 -18.62 6.66
C ALA A 78 -22.45 -18.89 7.63
N GLU A 79 -23.40 -19.78 7.29
CA GLU A 79 -24.56 -20.12 8.12
C GLU A 79 -24.23 -20.75 9.48
N LYS A 80 -22.98 -21.25 9.62
CA LYS A 80 -22.50 -21.78 10.91
C LYS A 80 -22.24 -20.66 11.91
N PHE A 81 -22.00 -19.44 11.45
CA PHE A 81 -21.63 -18.28 12.26
C PHE A 81 -22.66 -17.15 12.22
N TRP A 82 -23.27 -16.89 11.05
CA TRP A 82 -24.08 -15.70 10.80
C TRP A 82 -25.50 -16.05 10.39
N ARG A 83 -26.44 -15.12 10.64
CA ARG A 83 -27.85 -15.25 10.29
C ARG A 83 -28.28 -14.25 9.24
N THR A 84 -27.46 -13.21 9.00
CA THR A 84 -27.74 -12.15 8.01
C THR A 84 -26.65 -12.04 6.96
N ALA A 85 -26.99 -11.53 5.79
CA ALA A 85 -26.04 -11.29 4.70
C ALA A 85 -25.00 -10.22 5.11
N GLU A 86 -25.44 -9.21 5.84
CA GLU A 86 -24.59 -8.12 6.33
C GLU A 86 -23.49 -8.66 7.26
N GLU A 87 -23.83 -9.55 8.20
CA GLU A 87 -22.82 -10.16 9.08
C GLU A 87 -21.80 -10.99 8.29
N ALA A 88 -22.25 -11.80 7.32
CA ALA A 88 -21.35 -12.60 6.49
C ALA A 88 -20.40 -11.73 5.65
N VAL A 89 -20.87 -10.57 5.20
CA VAL A 89 -20.06 -9.61 4.46
C VAL A 89 -19.14 -8.80 5.38
N ALA A 90 -19.65 -8.35 6.55
CA ALA A 90 -18.86 -7.55 7.49
C ALA A 90 -17.71 -8.37 8.12
N TYR A 91 -18.01 -9.61 8.52
CA TYR A 91 -17.11 -10.42 9.36
C TYR A 91 -16.46 -11.60 8.63
N GLY A 92 -16.90 -11.94 7.42
CA GLY A 92 -16.40 -13.10 6.68
C GLY A 92 -14.89 -13.10 6.46
N SER A 93 -14.29 -11.91 6.28
CA SER A 93 -12.84 -11.75 6.17
C SER A 93 -12.06 -12.28 7.37
N THR A 94 -12.69 -12.39 8.56
CA THR A 94 -12.06 -12.95 9.77
C THR A 94 -11.63 -14.41 9.57
N LEU A 95 -12.40 -15.17 8.78
CA LEU A 95 -12.06 -16.57 8.43
C LEU A 95 -10.83 -16.66 7.53
N LEU A 96 -10.61 -15.68 6.65
CA LEU A 96 -9.53 -15.68 5.65
C LEU A 96 -8.38 -14.72 5.97
N THR A 97 -8.44 -13.99 7.09
CA THR A 97 -7.30 -13.15 7.50
C THR A 97 -6.09 -14.06 7.75
N PRO A 98 -4.96 -13.84 7.06
CA PRO A 98 -3.75 -14.62 7.31
C PRO A 98 -3.20 -14.37 8.71
N CYS A 99 -2.78 -15.42 9.38
CA CYS A 99 -2.05 -15.36 10.64
C CYS A 99 -0.55 -15.46 10.32
N TYR A 100 0.16 -14.36 10.52
CA TYR A 100 1.60 -14.27 10.21
C TYR A 100 2.47 -14.43 11.47
N GLY A 101 1.95 -14.05 12.62
CA GLY A 101 2.65 -14.21 13.90
C GLY A 101 2.74 -15.67 14.30
N VAL A 102 1.59 -16.34 14.40
CA VAL A 102 1.48 -17.78 14.68
C VAL A 102 0.34 -18.35 13.84
N PRO A 103 0.53 -19.45 13.09
CA PRO A 103 -0.54 -20.16 12.41
C PRO A 103 -1.63 -20.58 13.37
N PRO A 104 -2.91 -20.72 12.94
CA PRO A 104 -3.97 -21.20 13.82
C PRO A 104 -3.64 -22.60 14.36
N VAL A 105 -3.48 -22.68 15.67
CA VAL A 105 -3.25 -23.93 16.42
C VAL A 105 -4.55 -24.37 17.09
N ARG A 106 -4.77 -25.68 17.16
CA ARG A 106 -5.91 -26.25 17.87
C ARG A 106 -5.54 -26.43 19.34
N LEU A 107 -6.30 -25.78 20.21
CA LEU A 107 -6.07 -25.76 21.63
C LEU A 107 -7.37 -26.10 22.39
N LYS A 108 -7.25 -26.75 23.53
CA LYS A 108 -8.33 -26.85 24.50
C LYS A 108 -8.15 -25.70 25.49
N LEU A 109 -9.04 -24.71 25.41
CA LEU A 109 -8.93 -23.46 26.15
C LEU A 109 -9.97 -23.38 27.29
N GLU A 110 -9.52 -22.98 28.46
CA GLU A 110 -10.37 -22.51 29.55
C GLU A 110 -10.61 -21.00 29.36
N VAL A 111 -11.82 -20.67 28.89
CA VAL A 111 -12.17 -19.30 28.50
C VAL A 111 -13.16 -18.70 29.47
N LEU A 112 -12.91 -17.49 29.94
CA LEU A 112 -13.86 -16.67 30.67
C LEU A 112 -14.46 -15.61 29.73
N VAL A 113 -15.77 -15.72 29.51
CA VAL A 113 -16.52 -14.70 28.72
C VAL A 113 -17.08 -13.66 29.68
N VAL A 114 -16.79 -12.39 29.42
CA VAL A 114 -17.12 -11.27 30.31
C VAL A 114 -17.86 -10.16 29.58
N GLN A 115 -18.46 -9.23 30.33
CA GLN A 115 -18.91 -7.96 29.78
C GLN A 115 -17.70 -7.10 29.44
N ASP A 116 -17.87 -6.23 28.44
CA ASP A 116 -16.85 -5.23 28.10
C ASP A 116 -16.60 -4.31 29.32
N GLY A 117 -15.34 -4.07 29.63
CA GLY A 117 -14.89 -3.30 30.80
C GLY A 117 -14.50 -4.15 32.00
N GLU A 118 -14.92 -5.44 32.11
CA GLU A 118 -14.44 -6.35 33.15
C GLU A 118 -13.04 -6.88 32.77
N TYR A 119 -12.19 -7.16 33.76
CA TYR A 119 -10.80 -7.62 33.55
C TYR A 119 -9.96 -6.73 32.66
N GLU A 120 -10.20 -5.43 32.65
CA GLU A 120 -9.54 -4.48 31.73
C GLU A 120 -9.66 -4.92 30.25
N THR A 121 -10.74 -5.59 29.89
CA THR A 121 -11.13 -5.92 28.53
C THR A 121 -12.07 -4.85 27.98
N GLY A 122 -12.40 -4.93 26.72
CA GLY A 122 -13.41 -4.07 26.08
C GLY A 122 -13.04 -3.78 24.64
N ASP A 123 -14.07 -3.51 23.85
CA ASP A 123 -13.93 -3.17 22.44
C ASP A 123 -13.02 -4.17 21.68
N CYS A 124 -13.26 -5.45 21.90
CA CYS A 124 -12.52 -6.60 21.34
C CYS A 124 -11.12 -6.86 21.95
N HIS A 125 -10.70 -6.11 22.97
CA HIS A 125 -9.45 -6.43 23.67
C HIS A 125 -9.63 -7.54 24.69
N ALA A 126 -8.78 -8.54 24.63
CA ALA A 126 -8.77 -9.75 25.46
C ALA A 126 -7.55 -9.80 26.38
N LYS A 127 -7.60 -10.66 27.40
CA LYS A 127 -6.44 -10.97 28.24
C LYS A 127 -6.10 -12.45 28.12
N ALA A 128 -4.83 -12.78 28.10
CA ALA A 128 -4.31 -14.13 27.96
C ALA A 128 -3.37 -14.49 29.11
N SER A 129 -3.39 -15.76 29.56
CA SER A 129 -2.45 -16.26 30.54
C SER A 129 -1.04 -16.36 29.99
N THR A 130 -0.03 -16.41 30.87
CA THR A 130 1.36 -16.66 30.44
C THR A 130 1.52 -18.06 29.85
N GLY A 131 0.77 -19.04 30.35
CA GLY A 131 0.73 -20.40 29.82
C GLY A 131 0.27 -20.42 28.36
N LEU A 132 -0.85 -19.77 28.04
CA LEU A 132 -1.34 -19.65 26.66
C LEU A 132 -0.33 -18.90 25.78
N TRP A 133 0.31 -17.85 26.31
CA TRP A 133 1.32 -17.10 25.56
C TRP A 133 2.52 -17.96 25.18
N GLY A 134 2.93 -18.87 26.09
CA GLY A 134 3.97 -19.87 25.81
C GLY A 134 3.58 -20.83 24.69
N GLU A 135 2.33 -21.31 24.64
CA GLU A 135 1.81 -22.15 23.55
C GLU A 135 1.81 -21.44 22.19
N LEU A 136 1.71 -20.10 22.20
CA LEU A 136 1.80 -19.26 21.00
C LEU A 136 3.23 -18.83 20.67
N GLU A 137 4.24 -19.31 21.40
CA GLU A 137 5.65 -18.88 21.27
C GLU A 137 5.80 -17.33 21.33
N GLY A 138 4.95 -16.69 22.13
CA GLY A 138 4.83 -15.24 22.21
C GLY A 138 5.89 -14.60 23.11
N ASP A 139 6.38 -13.42 22.71
CA ASP A 139 7.16 -12.53 23.56
C ASP A 139 6.22 -11.82 24.55
N LEU A 140 6.41 -12.00 25.85
CA LEU A 140 5.61 -11.41 26.92
C LEU A 140 5.59 -9.86 26.87
N HIS A 141 6.61 -9.26 26.25
CA HIS A 141 6.71 -7.81 26.06
C HIS A 141 6.00 -7.28 24.81
N ARG A 142 5.09 -8.06 24.21
CA ARG A 142 4.30 -7.66 23.04
C ARG A 142 2.83 -7.99 23.27
N ALA A 143 1.94 -7.22 22.65
CA ALA A 143 0.56 -7.58 22.48
C ALA A 143 0.35 -8.30 21.13
N ALA A 144 -0.80 -8.92 20.94
CA ALA A 144 -1.10 -9.63 19.71
C ALA A 144 -2.47 -9.24 19.16
N GLN A 145 -2.59 -9.19 17.83
CA GLN A 145 -3.87 -9.22 17.15
C GLN A 145 -4.22 -10.68 16.85
N PHE A 146 -5.37 -11.16 17.33
CA PHE A 146 -5.74 -12.58 17.24
C PHE A 146 -6.96 -12.84 16.38
N ARG A 147 -7.11 -14.11 16.00
CA ARG A 147 -8.32 -14.71 15.43
C ARG A 147 -8.58 -16.03 16.17
N LEU A 148 -9.80 -16.19 16.64
CA LEU A 148 -10.23 -17.42 17.32
C LEU A 148 -11.45 -17.99 16.61
N GLY A 149 -11.47 -19.31 16.40
CA GLY A 149 -12.59 -20.04 15.83
C GLY A 149 -12.89 -21.33 16.62
N ALA A 150 -14.13 -21.50 17.03
CA ALA A 150 -14.67 -22.70 17.63
C ALA A 150 -16.00 -23.08 16.94
N PRO A 151 -16.58 -24.26 17.18
CA PRO A 151 -17.87 -24.63 16.59
C PRO A 151 -18.96 -23.57 16.86
N GLY A 152 -19.45 -22.89 15.82
CA GLY A 152 -20.46 -21.84 15.88
C GLY A 152 -19.98 -20.50 16.45
N LEU A 153 -18.72 -20.37 16.81
CA LEU A 153 -18.13 -19.17 17.39
C LEU A 153 -16.95 -18.67 16.56
N ILE A 154 -16.89 -17.36 16.39
CA ILE A 154 -15.74 -16.68 15.81
C ILE A 154 -15.48 -15.39 16.56
N ALA A 155 -14.22 -15.15 16.94
CA ALA A 155 -13.80 -13.94 17.63
C ALA A 155 -12.54 -13.35 16.99
N LYS A 156 -12.41 -12.03 17.10
CA LYS A 156 -11.22 -11.27 16.72
C LYS A 156 -10.99 -10.13 17.69
N GLY A 157 -9.76 -9.67 17.75
CA GLY A 157 -9.40 -8.52 18.57
C GLY A 157 -7.91 -8.43 18.80
N THR A 158 -7.55 -7.67 19.82
CA THR A 158 -6.22 -7.66 20.40
C THR A 158 -6.20 -8.43 21.70
N MET A 159 -5.03 -8.88 22.14
CA MET A 159 -4.85 -9.50 23.45
C MET A 159 -3.49 -9.14 24.04
N ALA A 160 -3.43 -9.05 25.35
CA ALA A 160 -2.21 -8.84 26.13
C ALA A 160 -2.15 -9.85 27.28
N VAL A 161 -0.93 -10.09 27.77
CA VAL A 161 -0.72 -11.01 28.90
C VAL A 161 -1.26 -10.40 30.19
N GLN A 162 -1.85 -11.27 31.03
CA GLN A 162 -2.23 -11.00 32.40
C GLN A 162 -1.87 -12.21 33.26
N GLU A 163 -0.82 -12.08 34.08
CA GLU A 163 -0.22 -13.19 34.86
C GLU A 163 -1.16 -13.82 35.86
N GLU A 164 -2.07 -13.03 36.47
CA GLU A 164 -3.00 -13.50 37.48
C GLU A 164 -4.00 -14.56 36.95
N LEU A 165 -4.13 -14.71 35.63
CA LEU A 165 -4.99 -15.70 35.01
C LEU A 165 -4.48 -17.14 35.21
N ASP A 166 -3.14 -17.31 35.30
CA ASP A 166 -2.52 -18.61 35.52
C ASP A 166 -2.95 -19.21 36.87
N GLU A 167 -3.00 -18.40 37.93
CA GLU A 167 -3.45 -18.82 39.26
C GLU A 167 -4.95 -19.16 39.27
N GLN A 168 -5.73 -18.53 38.41
CA GLN A 168 -7.17 -18.77 38.28
C GLN A 168 -7.48 -19.96 37.35
N GLY A 169 -6.49 -20.53 36.67
CA GLY A 169 -6.69 -21.59 35.69
C GLY A 169 -7.56 -21.14 34.50
N ILE A 170 -7.35 -19.91 34.05
CA ILE A 170 -8.02 -19.29 32.88
C ILE A 170 -6.97 -19.03 31.83
N ASP A 171 -7.16 -19.58 30.63
CA ASP A 171 -6.24 -19.35 29.50
C ASP A 171 -6.51 -18.01 28.81
N LEU A 172 -7.82 -17.66 28.67
CA LEU A 172 -8.22 -16.49 27.88
C LEU A 172 -9.48 -15.84 28.44
N VAL A 173 -9.45 -14.53 28.64
CA VAL A 173 -10.64 -13.73 28.98
C VAL A 173 -11.06 -12.96 27.71
N LEU A 174 -12.31 -13.18 27.28
CA LEU A 174 -12.88 -12.57 26.06
C LEU A 174 -14.08 -11.68 26.40
N PRO A 175 -14.08 -10.40 26.02
CA PRO A 175 -15.27 -9.56 26.10
C PRO A 175 -16.29 -9.97 25.03
N LEU A 176 -17.57 -9.69 25.27
CA LEU A 176 -18.64 -9.97 24.31
C LEU A 176 -18.46 -9.25 22.97
N SER A 177 -17.81 -8.09 22.94
CA SER A 177 -17.49 -7.35 21.71
C SER A 177 -16.53 -8.11 20.78
N ALA A 178 -15.67 -8.99 21.31
CA ALA A 178 -14.73 -9.76 20.51
C ALA A 178 -15.44 -10.76 19.57
N PHE A 179 -16.63 -11.25 19.95
CA PHE A 179 -17.37 -12.23 19.15
C PHE A 179 -18.04 -11.58 17.94
N LYS A 180 -17.73 -12.11 16.77
CA LYS A 180 -18.21 -11.66 15.46
C LYS A 180 -19.15 -12.70 14.83
N CYS A 181 -19.96 -13.35 15.63
CA CYS A 181 -20.99 -14.32 15.23
C CYS A 181 -22.35 -13.90 15.80
N SER A 182 -23.43 -14.34 15.14
CA SER A 182 -24.80 -13.99 15.55
C SER A 182 -25.16 -14.54 16.93
N ASN A 183 -24.71 -15.76 17.22
CA ASN A 183 -24.97 -16.40 18.51
C ASN A 183 -23.75 -16.20 19.42
N LYS A 184 -23.80 -15.16 20.25
CA LYS A 184 -22.73 -14.92 21.24
C LYS A 184 -22.87 -15.95 22.40
N PRO A 185 -21.71 -16.37 22.97
CA PRO A 185 -21.72 -17.27 24.13
C PRO A 185 -22.31 -16.57 25.38
N ALA A 186 -22.79 -17.36 26.33
CA ALA A 186 -23.20 -16.84 27.62
C ALA A 186 -21.98 -16.35 28.42
N LEU A 187 -22.20 -15.42 29.34
CA LEU A 187 -21.17 -14.97 30.27
C LEU A 187 -20.76 -16.13 31.21
N GLY A 188 -19.49 -16.14 31.62
CA GLY A 188 -18.94 -17.12 32.53
C GLY A 188 -17.86 -18.01 31.92
N ARG A 189 -17.50 -19.07 32.63
CA ARG A 189 -16.43 -20.01 32.23
C ARG A 189 -16.93 -21.01 31.18
N HIS A 190 -16.08 -21.28 30.21
CA HIS A 190 -16.29 -22.27 29.15
C HIS A 190 -14.99 -23.01 28.87
N THR A 191 -15.12 -24.30 28.55
CA THR A 191 -14.01 -25.08 27.98
C THR A 191 -14.27 -25.26 26.49
N TRP A 192 -13.39 -24.74 25.63
CA TRP A 192 -13.54 -24.85 24.17
C TRP A 192 -12.39 -25.59 23.51
N ASP A 193 -12.74 -26.42 22.54
CA ASP A 193 -11.81 -26.95 21.58
C ASP A 193 -11.80 -25.96 20.41
N ALA A 194 -10.80 -25.10 20.34
CA ALA A 194 -10.76 -23.94 19.47
C ALA A 194 -9.46 -23.85 18.68
N TYR A 195 -9.52 -23.15 17.57
CA TYR A 195 -8.35 -22.72 16.81
C TYR A 195 -8.03 -21.27 17.16
N LEU A 196 -6.80 -21.01 17.56
CA LEU A 196 -6.30 -19.66 17.87
C LEU A 196 -5.08 -19.36 16.99
N GLY A 197 -5.14 -18.25 16.26
CA GLY A 197 -4.06 -17.76 15.42
C GLY A 197 -3.72 -16.29 15.73
N VAL A 198 -2.44 -15.95 15.62
CA VAL A 198 -1.96 -14.57 15.79
C VAL A 198 -1.75 -13.95 14.41
N VAL A 199 -2.46 -12.87 14.12
CA VAL A 199 -2.35 -12.13 12.86
C VAL A 199 -1.06 -11.32 12.84
N ALA A 200 -0.79 -10.61 13.93
CA ALA A 200 0.41 -9.80 14.09
C ALA A 200 0.73 -9.61 15.57
N TRP A 201 2.01 -9.56 15.88
CA TRP A 201 2.51 -9.06 17.16
C TRP A 201 2.60 -7.54 17.11
N SER A 202 2.40 -6.87 18.25
CA SER A 202 2.58 -5.43 18.35
C SER A 202 4.02 -5.03 18.03
N GLU A 203 4.17 -3.96 17.28
CA GLU A 203 5.45 -3.43 16.83
C GLU A 203 5.31 -1.94 16.57
N ALA A 204 6.27 -1.15 17.05
CA ALA A 204 6.36 0.25 16.68
C ALA A 204 6.75 0.38 15.20
N ARG A 205 5.83 0.86 14.38
CA ARG A 205 6.02 0.95 12.93
C ARG A 205 6.33 2.39 12.53
N PRO A 206 7.49 2.63 11.88
CA PRO A 206 7.74 3.93 11.29
C PRO A 206 6.65 4.25 10.26
N THR A 207 6.02 5.39 10.40
CA THR A 207 4.98 5.87 9.49
C THR A 207 5.26 7.31 9.07
N LYS A 208 4.44 7.84 8.20
CA LYS A 208 4.54 9.20 7.69
C LYS A 208 3.19 9.89 7.73
N MET A 209 3.20 11.20 7.75
CA MET A 209 2.02 12.00 7.48
C MET A 209 1.54 11.73 6.05
N GLY A 210 0.26 11.50 5.87
CA GLY A 210 -0.33 11.40 4.54
C GLY A 210 -1.01 12.71 4.13
N TRP A 211 -1.41 12.82 2.87
CA TRP A 211 -2.12 13.99 2.35
C TRP A 211 -3.42 14.29 3.13
N GLN A 212 -4.09 13.26 3.67
CA GLN A 212 -5.30 13.41 4.48
C GLN A 212 -5.05 14.21 5.76
N VAL A 213 -3.87 14.08 6.35
CA VAL A 213 -3.44 14.86 7.51
C VAL A 213 -2.94 16.24 7.07
N LEU A 214 -2.02 16.23 6.09
CA LEU A 214 -1.31 17.43 5.63
C LEU A 214 -2.26 18.55 5.15
N GLN A 215 -3.37 18.20 4.50
CA GLN A 215 -4.31 19.17 3.93
C GLN A 215 -4.91 20.13 4.97
N TRP A 216 -4.99 19.73 6.25
CA TRP A 216 -5.63 20.51 7.31
C TRP A 216 -4.76 21.62 7.88
N PHE A 217 -3.45 21.55 7.66
CA PHE A 217 -2.50 22.54 8.17
C PHE A 217 -2.34 23.72 7.21
N SER A 218 -1.99 24.87 7.77
CA SER A 218 -1.65 26.05 6.97
C SER A 218 -0.32 25.86 6.24
N GLN A 219 -0.14 26.60 5.15
CA GLN A 219 1.15 26.65 4.45
C GLN A 219 2.26 27.24 5.34
N GLU A 220 1.91 28.13 6.29
CA GLU A 220 2.86 28.72 7.23
C GLU A 220 3.40 27.67 8.20
N ALA A 221 2.53 26.87 8.82
CA ALA A 221 2.94 25.81 9.75
C ALA A 221 3.78 24.74 9.04
N VAL A 222 3.36 24.33 7.84
CA VAL A 222 4.13 23.37 7.01
C VAL A 222 5.50 23.96 6.61
N THR A 223 5.58 25.25 6.31
CA THR A 223 6.85 25.91 6.00
C THR A 223 7.81 25.91 7.19
N LYS A 224 7.27 26.10 8.41
CA LYS A 224 8.09 26.11 9.63
C LYS A 224 8.59 24.72 10.02
N ASP A 225 7.71 23.73 10.03
CA ASP A 225 7.97 22.45 10.65
C ASP A 225 8.40 21.35 9.65
N LEU A 226 7.81 21.34 8.44
CA LEU A 226 8.05 20.25 7.49
C LEU A 226 9.07 20.59 6.41
N LEU A 227 9.05 21.81 5.91
CA LEU A 227 9.91 22.21 4.79
C LEU A 227 11.39 22.02 5.08
N PRO A 228 11.94 22.34 6.27
CA PRO A 228 13.34 22.09 6.59
C PRO A 228 13.72 20.61 6.51
N GLN A 229 12.83 19.71 6.96
CA GLN A 229 13.05 18.26 6.88
C GLN A 229 12.98 17.76 5.42
N VAL A 230 12.03 18.27 4.66
CA VAL A 230 11.90 17.98 3.22
C VAL A 230 13.14 18.41 2.45
N GLU A 231 13.69 19.59 2.74
CA GLU A 231 14.92 20.11 2.13
C GLU A 231 16.13 19.24 2.45
N VAL A 232 16.27 18.77 3.70
CA VAL A 232 17.34 17.85 4.10
C VAL A 232 17.23 16.53 3.33
N ILE A 233 16.05 15.93 3.27
CA ILE A 233 15.85 14.66 2.55
C ILE A 233 16.05 14.86 1.04
N ALA A 234 15.59 15.97 0.49
CA ALA A 234 15.82 16.31 -0.91
C ALA A 234 17.33 16.45 -1.23
N ALA A 235 18.09 17.09 -0.35
CA ALA A 235 19.54 17.19 -0.47
C ALA A 235 20.23 15.82 -0.41
N GLN A 236 19.83 14.95 0.53
CA GLN A 236 20.34 13.58 0.64
C GLN A 236 20.03 12.74 -0.60
N LEU A 237 18.81 12.85 -1.15
CA LEU A 237 18.45 12.20 -2.41
C LEU A 237 19.30 12.68 -3.58
N LEU A 238 19.54 14.00 -3.67
CA LEU A 238 20.38 14.58 -4.71
C LEU A 238 21.85 14.16 -4.57
N GLU A 239 22.35 14.03 -3.35
CA GLU A 239 23.68 13.52 -3.07
C GLU A 239 23.80 12.04 -3.41
N ALA A 240 22.81 11.22 -3.02
CA ALA A 240 22.77 9.80 -3.35
C ALA A 240 22.79 9.52 -4.87
N MET A 241 22.34 10.48 -5.68
CA MET A 241 22.37 10.38 -7.14
C MET A 241 23.77 10.52 -7.76
N THR A 242 24.81 10.71 -6.97
CA THR A 242 26.19 10.84 -7.49
C THR A 242 26.72 9.57 -8.15
N ASP A 243 26.31 8.40 -7.65
CA ASP A 243 26.59 7.11 -8.27
C ASP A 243 25.50 6.08 -7.99
N THR A 244 25.41 5.03 -8.82
CA THR A 244 24.34 4.03 -8.74
C THR A 244 24.36 3.23 -7.45
N ARG A 245 25.53 2.98 -6.86
CA ARG A 245 25.68 2.19 -5.64
C ARG A 245 25.26 2.98 -4.42
N THR A 246 25.68 4.24 -4.30
CA THR A 246 25.24 5.17 -3.25
C THR A 246 23.73 5.34 -3.29
N LEU A 247 23.17 5.50 -4.51
CA LEU A 247 21.72 5.56 -4.70
C LEU A 247 21.04 4.26 -4.25
N ALA A 248 21.57 3.10 -4.61
CA ALA A 248 21.00 1.82 -4.20
C ALA A 248 21.06 1.62 -2.68
N GLN A 249 22.14 2.03 -2.00
CA GLN A 249 22.23 2.03 -0.54
C GLN A 249 21.13 2.87 0.10
N TYR A 250 20.94 4.10 -0.39
CA TYR A 250 19.93 5.01 0.11
C TYR A 250 18.51 4.45 -0.11
N LEU A 251 18.22 3.95 -1.31
CA LEU A 251 16.90 3.42 -1.65
C LEU A 251 16.56 2.14 -0.89
N LYS A 252 17.57 1.38 -0.46
CA LYS A 252 17.37 0.11 0.26
C LYS A 252 16.82 0.30 1.68
N LEU A 253 17.00 1.46 2.29
CA LEU A 253 16.60 1.73 3.68
C LEU A 253 15.12 1.47 3.95
N ASP A 254 14.26 1.68 2.92
CA ASP A 254 12.82 1.51 3.00
C ASP A 254 12.22 0.96 1.68
N ALA A 255 13.02 0.13 0.98
CA ALA A 255 12.60 -0.52 -0.25
C ALA A 255 11.53 -1.58 0.03
N ALA A 256 10.57 -1.73 -0.90
CA ALA A 256 9.65 -2.83 -0.87
C ALA A 256 10.39 -4.17 -1.10
N GLU A 257 9.89 -5.26 -0.51
CA GLU A 257 10.52 -6.59 -0.57
C GLU A 257 10.89 -7.02 -2.00
N TYR A 258 10.01 -6.77 -2.97
CA TYR A 258 10.26 -7.11 -4.38
C TYR A 258 11.34 -6.24 -5.07
N GLU A 259 11.74 -5.11 -4.48
CA GLU A 259 12.79 -4.20 -4.97
C GLU A 259 14.17 -4.56 -4.43
N VAL A 260 14.23 -5.18 -3.25
CA VAL A 260 15.46 -5.56 -2.56
C VAL A 260 16.40 -6.37 -3.46
N PRO A 261 15.95 -7.37 -4.23
CA PRO A 261 16.84 -8.15 -5.09
C PRO A 261 17.60 -7.32 -6.15
N LEU A 262 16.95 -6.29 -6.71
CA LEU A 262 17.62 -5.38 -7.64
C LEU A 262 18.68 -4.53 -6.93
N LEU A 263 18.34 -4.01 -5.75
CA LEU A 263 19.25 -3.18 -4.97
C LEU A 263 20.46 -3.98 -4.48
N ASP A 264 20.24 -5.20 -4.03
CA ASP A 264 21.33 -6.12 -3.62
C ASP A 264 22.27 -6.42 -4.78
N LEU A 265 21.72 -6.63 -5.97
CA LEU A 265 22.52 -6.84 -7.16
C LEU A 265 23.39 -5.61 -7.51
N VAL A 266 22.79 -4.40 -7.45
CA VAL A 266 23.55 -3.15 -7.67
C VAL A 266 24.63 -2.97 -6.60
N LEU A 267 24.34 -3.32 -5.36
CA LEU A 267 25.32 -3.26 -4.27
C LEU A 267 26.45 -4.29 -4.43
N ALA A 268 26.17 -5.47 -4.98
CA ALA A 268 27.16 -6.49 -5.32
C ALA A 268 28.05 -6.07 -6.51
N ASP A 269 27.54 -5.24 -7.40
CA ASP A 269 28.29 -4.70 -8.55
C ASP A 269 29.28 -3.62 -8.15
N LYS A 270 30.37 -4.04 -7.49
CA LYS A 270 31.43 -3.11 -7.02
C LYS A 270 32.13 -2.35 -8.15
N LYS A 271 32.08 -2.88 -9.36
CA LYS A 271 32.73 -2.32 -10.56
C LYS A 271 31.83 -1.43 -11.37
N GLY A 272 30.51 -1.39 -11.07
CA GLY A 272 29.52 -0.59 -11.77
C GLY A 272 29.21 -1.07 -13.20
N LEU A 273 29.39 -2.35 -13.48
CA LEU A 273 29.22 -2.96 -14.80
C LEU A 273 27.77 -2.93 -15.27
N LEU A 274 26.83 -2.96 -14.35
CA LEU A 274 25.38 -2.93 -14.60
C LEU A 274 24.81 -1.52 -14.56
N SER A 275 25.61 -0.49 -14.29
CA SER A 275 25.11 0.88 -14.14
C SER A 275 24.39 1.43 -15.37
N GLN A 276 24.64 0.87 -16.55
CA GLN A 276 23.95 1.20 -17.81
C GLN A 276 22.92 0.15 -18.24
N HIS A 277 22.76 -0.92 -17.47
CA HIS A 277 21.81 -1.96 -17.82
C HIS A 277 20.36 -1.41 -17.73
N PRO A 278 19.53 -1.52 -18.78
CA PRO A 278 18.21 -0.88 -18.83
C PRO A 278 17.31 -1.24 -17.64
N TYR A 279 17.34 -2.48 -17.16
CA TYR A 279 16.57 -2.91 -15.99
C TYR A 279 17.03 -2.19 -14.71
N VAL A 280 18.34 -2.05 -14.50
CA VAL A 280 18.92 -1.36 -13.35
C VAL A 280 18.58 0.13 -13.39
N VAL A 281 18.83 0.77 -14.52
CA VAL A 281 18.53 2.22 -14.71
C VAL A 281 17.04 2.50 -14.49
N ASN A 282 16.17 1.74 -15.14
CA ASN A 282 14.72 1.96 -15.01
C ASN A 282 14.20 1.63 -13.61
N GLY A 283 14.76 0.60 -12.95
CA GLY A 283 14.41 0.23 -11.59
C GLY A 283 14.78 1.32 -10.59
N LEU A 284 16.03 1.76 -10.60
CA LEU A 284 16.51 2.85 -9.72
C LEU A 284 15.75 4.16 -9.98
N ALA A 285 15.52 4.51 -11.26
CA ALA A 285 14.79 5.70 -11.64
C ALA A 285 13.34 5.68 -11.11
N ARG A 286 12.66 4.53 -11.20
CA ARG A 286 11.30 4.36 -10.66
C ARG A 286 11.26 4.53 -9.15
N MET A 287 12.19 3.90 -8.42
CA MET A 287 12.28 4.00 -6.96
C MET A 287 12.59 5.44 -6.53
N LEU A 288 13.58 6.06 -7.14
CA LEU A 288 13.94 7.45 -6.85
C LEU A 288 12.77 8.40 -7.10
N ARG A 289 12.07 8.22 -8.22
CA ARG A 289 10.88 9.02 -8.54
C ARG A 289 9.78 8.84 -7.49
N ARG A 290 9.53 7.62 -7.04
CA ARG A 290 8.55 7.37 -5.97
C ARG A 290 8.95 8.10 -4.70
N LYS A 291 10.21 8.00 -4.27
CA LYS A 291 10.73 8.75 -3.11
C LYS A 291 10.52 10.25 -3.22
N TRP A 292 10.79 10.78 -4.40
CA TRP A 292 10.62 12.19 -4.66
C TRP A 292 9.15 12.64 -4.58
N LEU A 293 8.23 11.84 -5.13
CA LEU A 293 6.80 12.10 -5.03
C LEU A 293 6.28 11.97 -3.60
N ASP A 294 6.78 10.99 -2.87
CA ASP A 294 6.41 10.76 -1.46
C ASP A 294 6.75 11.96 -0.57
N LEU A 295 7.81 12.73 -0.87
CA LEU A 295 8.13 13.98 -0.16
C LEU A 295 6.99 15.00 -0.26
N ALA A 296 6.34 15.09 -1.40
CA ALA A 296 5.20 15.97 -1.60
C ALA A 296 3.95 15.55 -0.81
N GLU A 297 3.90 14.31 -0.37
CA GLU A 297 2.80 13.75 0.41
C GLU A 297 3.11 13.63 1.92
N GLY A 298 4.20 14.24 2.39
CA GLY A 298 4.56 14.26 3.81
C GLY A 298 5.55 13.19 4.24
N ALA A 299 6.25 12.52 3.32
CA ALA A 299 7.25 11.49 3.66
C ALA A 299 8.47 12.03 4.44
N GLY A 300 8.61 13.36 4.55
CA GLY A 300 9.61 14.00 5.41
C GLY A 300 9.28 13.91 6.90
N THR A 301 8.07 13.46 7.27
CA THR A 301 7.65 13.39 8.66
C THR A 301 7.97 12.04 9.29
N LYS A 302 8.22 12.05 10.59
CA LYS A 302 8.49 10.85 11.38
C LYS A 302 7.35 10.63 12.36
N TRP A 303 6.51 9.65 12.07
CA TRP A 303 5.43 9.21 12.94
C TRP A 303 5.63 7.75 13.32
N THR A 304 5.07 7.36 14.46
CA THR A 304 5.12 5.98 14.95
C THR A 304 3.71 5.43 14.98
N GLY A 305 3.48 4.33 14.25
CA GLY A 305 2.23 3.58 14.30
C GLY A 305 2.27 2.58 15.46
N LEU A 306 1.33 2.68 16.39
CA LEU A 306 1.23 1.87 17.60
C LEU A 306 -0.13 1.20 17.67
N MET A 307 -0.16 -0.08 18.08
CA MET A 307 -1.41 -0.81 18.29
C MET A 307 -2.14 -0.25 19.51
N GLY A 308 -3.41 0.13 19.35
CA GLY A 308 -4.26 0.64 20.43
C GLY A 308 -4.68 -0.45 21.40
N LEU A 309 -4.56 -0.19 22.70
CA LEU A 309 -5.04 -1.03 23.78
C LEU A 309 -5.80 -0.22 24.84
N PRO A 310 -6.87 -0.75 25.43
CA PRO A 310 -7.68 -0.02 26.41
C PRO A 310 -7.00 0.08 27.78
N ASN A 311 -7.07 1.27 28.37
CA ASN A 311 -6.77 1.51 29.78
C ASN A 311 -7.67 2.64 30.29
N ASP A 312 -8.80 2.29 30.90
CA ASP A 312 -9.80 3.24 31.40
C ASP A 312 -9.38 3.98 32.69
N LEU A 313 -8.22 3.62 33.25
CA LEU A 313 -7.64 4.38 34.37
C LEU A 313 -6.92 5.66 33.89
N LEU A 314 -6.60 5.76 32.61
CA LEU A 314 -6.02 6.97 32.06
C LEU A 314 -7.09 8.05 31.86
N PRO A 315 -6.78 9.31 32.18
CA PRO A 315 -7.67 10.43 31.89
C PRO A 315 -7.89 10.65 30.38
N ASP A 316 -8.95 11.37 30.02
CA ASP A 316 -9.20 11.78 28.65
C ASP A 316 -8.06 12.61 28.07
N GLY A 317 -7.62 12.30 26.85
CA GLY A 317 -6.50 12.95 26.19
C GLY A 317 -5.12 12.58 26.75
N VAL A 318 -5.05 11.55 27.58
CA VAL A 318 -3.79 10.98 28.07
C VAL A 318 -3.57 9.61 27.48
N ILE A 319 -2.33 9.36 27.02
CA ILE A 319 -1.90 8.07 26.52
C ILE A 319 -0.67 7.59 27.27
N ALA A 320 -0.42 6.29 27.22
CA ALA A 320 0.78 5.68 27.77
C ALA A 320 1.47 4.80 26.71
N THR A 321 2.71 5.15 26.37
CA THR A 321 3.58 4.33 25.50
C THR A 321 5.04 4.62 25.82
N ASN A 322 5.89 3.59 25.67
CA ASN A 322 7.35 3.73 25.80
C ASN A 322 8.05 3.94 24.45
N ASP A 323 7.31 3.81 23.32
CA ASP A 323 7.85 3.89 21.96
C ASP A 323 8.00 5.34 21.46
N VAL A 324 7.45 6.31 22.22
CA VAL A 324 7.51 7.75 21.92
C VAL A 324 7.87 8.49 23.22
N PRO A 325 8.67 9.57 23.19
CA PRO A 325 9.03 10.34 24.37
C PRO A 325 7.82 10.82 25.20
N VAL A 326 8.01 10.90 26.51
CA VAL A 326 7.02 11.48 27.44
C VAL A 326 6.82 12.97 27.13
N GLY A 327 5.58 13.43 27.12
CA GLY A 327 5.22 14.81 26.85
C GLY A 327 4.04 14.96 25.87
N PRO A 328 3.82 16.18 25.36
CA PRO A 328 2.78 16.42 24.37
C PRO A 328 3.05 15.66 23.05
N VAL A 329 2.02 15.03 22.51
CA VAL A 329 2.08 14.25 21.27
C VAL A 329 0.93 14.61 20.34
N LEU A 330 1.21 14.64 19.04
CA LEU A 330 0.19 14.66 18.00
C LEU A 330 -0.25 13.23 17.73
N VAL A 331 -1.56 13.01 17.66
CA VAL A 331 -2.14 11.70 17.44
C VAL A 331 -3.22 11.76 16.37
N THR A 332 -3.29 10.74 15.55
CA THR A 332 -4.36 10.53 14.58
C THR A 332 -4.55 9.04 14.25
N ARG A 333 -5.65 8.74 13.55
CA ARG A 333 -5.95 7.42 12.99
C ARG A 333 -6.54 7.58 11.59
N TYR A 334 -6.21 6.67 10.68
CA TYR A 334 -6.79 6.64 9.33
C TYR A 334 -8.03 5.73 9.24
N PRO A 335 -9.03 6.08 8.39
CA PRO A 335 -9.12 7.30 7.59
C PRO A 335 -9.55 8.53 8.44
N LEU A 336 -9.01 9.72 8.11
CA LEU A 336 -9.43 10.96 8.75
C LEU A 336 -10.79 11.40 8.21
N ARG A 337 -11.73 11.69 9.12
CA ARG A 337 -13.06 12.22 8.81
C ARG A 337 -13.04 13.74 8.68
N SER A 338 -12.27 14.41 9.55
CA SER A 338 -12.10 15.86 9.56
C SER A 338 -10.81 16.26 10.28
N GLN A 339 -10.57 17.56 10.40
CA GLN A 339 -9.48 18.09 11.23
C GLN A 339 -9.60 17.70 12.70
N ALA A 340 -10.81 17.42 13.20
CA ALA A 340 -11.03 16.99 14.58
C ALA A 340 -10.42 15.61 14.90
N ASP A 341 -10.10 14.81 13.90
CA ASP A 341 -9.37 13.54 14.06
C ASP A 341 -7.86 13.74 14.25
N LEU A 342 -7.38 14.99 14.24
CA LEU A 342 -6.03 15.37 14.63
C LEU A 342 -6.08 15.87 16.06
N GLN A 343 -5.41 15.19 16.98
CA GLN A 343 -5.49 15.44 18.40
C GLN A 343 -4.11 15.77 18.99
N LEU A 344 -4.10 16.63 19.98
CA LEU A 344 -2.93 16.91 20.82
C LEU A 344 -3.21 16.31 22.21
N TRP A 345 -2.53 15.21 22.50
CA TRP A 345 -2.66 14.48 23.76
C TRP A 345 -1.35 14.52 24.54
N HIS A 346 -1.34 13.87 25.71
CA HIS A 346 -0.15 13.81 26.56
C HIS A 346 0.28 12.34 26.76
N ASN A 347 1.51 12.00 26.36
CA ASN A 347 2.10 10.72 26.68
C ASN A 347 2.74 10.76 28.08
N VAL A 348 2.27 9.90 29.00
CA VAL A 348 2.83 9.79 30.34
C VAL A 348 3.91 8.72 30.47
N GLY A 349 4.16 7.95 29.40
CA GLY A 349 5.04 6.78 29.48
C GLY A 349 4.46 5.67 30.36
N GLY A 350 5.32 4.76 30.81
CA GLY A 350 4.92 3.76 31.81
C GLY A 350 3.91 2.71 31.31
N ALA A 351 3.96 2.37 30.02
CA ALA A 351 3.12 1.35 29.39
C ALA A 351 3.48 -0.10 29.82
N GLY A 352 4.08 -0.29 30.99
CA GLY A 352 4.70 -1.55 31.36
C GLY A 352 5.87 -1.88 30.40
N ASP A 353 6.21 -3.15 30.28
CA ASP A 353 7.26 -3.61 29.37
C ASP A 353 6.75 -3.95 27.96
N VAL A 354 5.47 -3.67 27.67
CA VAL A 354 4.85 -4.02 26.38
C VAL A 354 5.25 -2.97 25.31
N ARG A 355 5.80 -3.44 24.22
CA ARG A 355 6.32 -2.61 23.11
C ARG A 355 5.36 -2.57 21.91
N GLY A 356 5.42 -1.49 21.15
CA GLY A 356 4.64 -1.32 19.93
C GLY A 356 3.14 -1.06 20.20
N VAL A 357 2.82 -0.60 21.40
CA VAL A 357 1.45 -0.33 21.84
C VAL A 357 1.28 1.08 22.36
N VAL A 358 0.05 1.56 22.30
CA VAL A 358 -0.40 2.76 22.97
C VAL A 358 -1.65 2.47 23.79
N TRP A 359 -1.58 2.73 25.08
CA TRP A 359 -2.70 2.57 26.00
C TRP A 359 -3.49 3.87 26.09
N MET A 360 -4.81 3.80 26.08
CA MET A 360 -5.72 4.94 26.25
C MET A 360 -7.10 4.47 26.68
N ASN A 361 -7.88 5.39 27.25
CA ASN A 361 -9.27 5.07 27.58
C ASN A 361 -10.16 5.07 26.32
N HIS A 362 -11.36 4.49 26.42
CA HIS A 362 -12.33 4.39 25.33
C HIS A 362 -12.77 5.77 24.80
N THR A 363 -12.97 6.76 25.69
CA THR A 363 -13.34 8.12 25.29
C THR A 363 -12.26 8.75 24.41
N THR A 364 -11.00 8.59 24.79
CA THR A 364 -9.84 9.12 24.03
C THR A 364 -9.75 8.44 22.65
N ALA A 365 -9.82 7.12 22.57
CA ALA A 365 -9.83 6.39 21.30
C ALA A 365 -11.00 6.82 20.39
N GLY A 366 -12.19 6.99 20.98
CA GLY A 366 -13.40 7.40 20.28
C GLY A 366 -13.29 8.78 19.59
N LYS A 367 -12.47 9.72 20.11
CA LYS A 367 -12.25 11.04 19.49
C LYS A 367 -11.72 10.93 18.05
N VAL A 368 -10.92 9.91 17.76
CA VAL A 368 -10.38 9.63 16.42
C VAL A 368 -11.05 8.41 15.78
N ALA A 369 -12.24 8.04 16.24
CA ALA A 369 -12.99 6.85 15.81
C ALA A 369 -12.19 5.54 15.88
N GLY A 370 -11.26 5.46 16.84
CA GLY A 370 -10.45 4.26 17.09
C GLY A 370 -11.19 3.22 17.91
N ASP A 371 -10.88 1.96 17.64
CA ASP A 371 -11.28 0.81 18.46
C ASP A 371 -10.04 -0.05 18.80
N PHE A 372 -10.22 -1.08 19.65
CA PHE A 372 -9.13 -1.92 20.11
C PHE A 372 -9.10 -3.30 19.45
N ASP A 373 -9.71 -3.45 18.28
CA ASP A 373 -9.75 -4.71 17.52
C ASP A 373 -8.50 -4.95 16.66
N GLY A 374 -7.51 -4.06 16.76
CA GLY A 374 -6.25 -4.09 16.02
C GLY A 374 -5.93 -2.80 15.27
N ASP A 375 -6.58 -1.71 15.65
CA ASP A 375 -6.30 -0.38 15.10
C ASP A 375 -4.90 0.11 15.47
N TYR A 376 -4.28 0.83 14.53
CA TYR A 376 -3.00 1.50 14.72
C TYR A 376 -3.22 3.01 14.76
N PHE A 377 -2.74 3.61 15.85
CA PHE A 377 -2.71 5.05 16.05
C PHE A 377 -1.36 5.58 15.60
N GLN A 378 -1.38 6.71 14.90
CA GLN A 378 -0.18 7.41 14.46
C GLN A 378 0.18 8.44 15.53
N VAL A 379 1.36 8.33 16.11
CA VAL A 379 1.80 9.17 17.23
C VAL A 379 3.15 9.80 16.89
N THR A 380 3.30 11.10 17.19
CA THR A 380 4.58 11.80 17.07
C THR A 380 4.75 12.85 18.18
N PRO A 381 5.98 13.08 18.69
CA PRO A 381 6.22 14.16 19.65
C PRO A 381 5.82 15.52 19.07
N ALA A 382 5.02 16.28 19.81
CA ALA A 382 4.59 17.60 19.37
C ALA A 382 5.75 18.61 19.27
N GLU A 383 6.83 18.38 20.02
CA GLU A 383 8.04 19.21 19.99
C GLU A 383 8.79 19.13 18.65
N GLU A 384 8.63 18.04 17.89
CA GLU A 384 9.19 17.94 16.54
C GLU A 384 8.44 18.80 15.52
N TYR A 385 7.18 19.18 15.82
CA TYR A 385 6.28 19.91 14.93
C TYR A 385 5.51 20.98 15.69
N PRO A 386 6.18 21.99 16.29
CA PRO A 386 5.54 22.94 17.21
C PRO A 386 4.50 23.85 16.54
N ALA A 387 4.70 24.22 15.27
CA ALA A 387 3.72 25.03 14.55
C ALA A 387 2.48 24.22 14.17
N LEU A 388 2.65 22.95 13.77
CA LEU A 388 1.53 22.05 13.53
C LEU A 388 0.77 21.77 14.84
N ALA A 389 1.48 21.53 15.94
CA ALA A 389 0.88 21.29 17.25
C ALA A 389 0.05 22.49 17.74
N GLU A 390 0.48 23.70 17.45
CA GLU A 390 -0.28 24.90 17.81
C GLU A 390 -1.60 25.01 17.02
N GLU A 391 -1.59 24.63 15.73
CA GLU A 391 -2.81 24.58 14.93
C GLU A 391 -3.78 23.50 15.40
N VAL A 392 -3.28 22.31 15.79
CA VAL A 392 -4.12 21.22 16.31
C VAL A 392 -4.90 21.62 17.56
N LYS A 393 -4.36 22.51 18.41
CA LYS A 393 -5.12 23.04 19.53
C LYS A 393 -6.39 23.79 19.09
N ALA A 394 -6.35 24.43 17.93
CA ALA A 394 -7.49 25.14 17.37
C ALA A 394 -8.46 24.21 16.61
N PHE A 395 -8.04 22.98 16.25
CA PHE A 395 -8.90 21.98 15.59
C PHE A 395 -9.86 21.29 16.57
N ALA A 396 -9.70 21.51 17.87
CA ALA A 396 -10.45 20.84 18.92
C ALA A 396 -11.96 20.92 18.69
N GLY A 397 -12.58 19.75 18.58
CA GLY A 397 -14.00 19.54 18.40
C GLY A 397 -14.25 18.05 18.20
N ASP A 398 -15.43 17.61 18.58
CA ASP A 398 -15.87 16.26 18.27
C ASP A 398 -16.54 16.26 16.87
N VAL A 399 -16.40 15.16 16.13
CA VAL A 399 -17.22 14.96 14.96
C VAL A 399 -18.63 14.72 15.43
N GLU A 400 -19.55 15.66 15.13
CA GLU A 400 -20.94 15.53 15.53
C GLU A 400 -21.56 14.27 14.90
N ILE A 401 -21.99 13.34 15.75
CA ILE A 401 -22.68 12.14 15.32
C ILE A 401 -24.15 12.48 15.09
N ILE A 402 -24.52 12.72 13.84
CA ILE A 402 -25.91 12.93 13.44
C ILE A 402 -26.63 11.57 13.48
N LYS A 403 -27.92 11.59 13.87
CA LYS A 403 -28.73 10.38 13.92
C LYS A 403 -28.81 9.72 12.54
N VAL A 404 -28.33 8.51 12.42
CA VAL A 404 -28.24 7.77 11.16
C VAL A 404 -29.48 6.89 10.99
N LYS A 405 -29.96 6.76 9.76
CA LYS A 405 -31.06 5.87 9.42
C LYS A 405 -30.55 4.43 9.42
N GLU A 406 -31.14 3.60 10.29
CA GLU A 406 -30.92 2.16 10.31
C GLU A 406 -31.82 1.47 9.29
N ARG A 407 -31.29 0.45 8.62
CA ARG A 407 -32.05 -0.43 7.74
C ARG A 407 -32.28 -1.80 8.38
N LYS A 408 -33.32 -2.49 7.96
CA LYS A 408 -33.56 -3.87 8.42
C LYS A 408 -32.53 -4.80 7.81
N ALA A 409 -31.92 -5.66 8.64
CA ALA A 409 -30.98 -6.67 8.20
C ALA A 409 -31.63 -7.69 7.24
N SER A 410 -30.88 -8.14 6.25
CA SER A 410 -31.32 -9.07 5.21
C SER A 410 -31.06 -10.53 5.64
N PRO A 411 -31.95 -11.47 5.34
CA PRO A 411 -31.72 -12.87 5.62
C PRO A 411 -30.52 -13.42 4.81
N LEU A 412 -29.83 -14.42 5.36
CA LEU A 412 -28.69 -15.06 4.70
C LEU A 412 -29.15 -15.99 3.58
N THR A 413 -29.58 -15.41 2.46
CA THR A 413 -29.92 -16.10 1.21
C THR A 413 -28.90 -15.76 0.12
N GLN A 414 -28.78 -16.62 -0.92
CA GLN A 414 -27.84 -16.38 -2.02
C GLN A 414 -28.07 -15.01 -2.69
N MET A 415 -29.31 -14.62 -2.85
CA MET A 415 -29.71 -13.38 -3.50
C MET A 415 -29.36 -12.15 -2.66
N GLU A 416 -29.70 -12.18 -1.37
CA GLU A 416 -29.37 -11.09 -0.46
C GLU A 416 -27.86 -10.99 -0.21
N LEU A 417 -27.19 -12.13 -0.13
CA LEU A 417 -25.75 -12.17 0.00
C LEU A 417 -25.06 -11.54 -1.24
N ALA A 418 -25.50 -11.88 -2.45
CA ALA A 418 -25.01 -11.26 -3.70
C ALA A 418 -25.22 -9.74 -3.68
N ARG A 419 -26.44 -9.28 -3.32
CA ARG A 419 -26.78 -7.86 -3.24
C ARG A 419 -25.86 -7.12 -2.26
N VAL A 420 -25.72 -7.62 -1.03
CA VAL A 420 -24.90 -6.98 0.01
C VAL A 420 -23.40 -7.02 -0.36
N MET A 421 -22.92 -8.09 -0.98
CA MET A 421 -21.54 -8.19 -1.48
C MET A 421 -21.24 -7.13 -2.53
N LEU A 422 -22.10 -6.98 -3.53
CA LEU A 422 -21.93 -5.99 -4.62
C LEU A 422 -22.04 -4.56 -4.09
N GLU A 423 -23.01 -4.27 -3.21
CA GLU A 423 -23.07 -2.97 -2.53
C GLU A 423 -21.77 -2.63 -1.77
N ASN A 424 -21.13 -3.63 -1.16
CA ASN A 424 -19.89 -3.43 -0.43
C ASN A 424 -18.65 -3.32 -1.34
N ALA A 425 -18.68 -3.93 -2.51
CA ALA A 425 -17.63 -3.78 -3.51
C ALA A 425 -17.52 -2.34 -4.01
N ASN A 426 -18.64 -1.63 -4.07
CA ASN A 426 -18.74 -0.19 -4.39
C ASN A 426 -18.46 0.70 -3.16
N SER A 427 -17.43 0.40 -2.37
CA SER A 427 -17.08 1.17 -1.17
C SER A 427 -16.84 2.66 -1.49
N LEU A 428 -17.57 3.54 -0.80
CA LEU A 428 -17.50 4.99 -0.99
C LEU A 428 -16.40 5.68 -0.17
N VAL A 429 -15.65 4.95 0.68
CA VAL A 429 -14.61 5.52 1.56
C VAL A 429 -13.64 6.43 0.79
N GLY A 430 -13.07 5.95 -0.30
CA GLY A 430 -12.13 6.75 -1.10
C GLY A 430 -12.79 7.94 -1.79
N LEU A 431 -14.01 7.78 -2.31
CA LEU A 431 -14.77 8.85 -2.94
C LEU A 431 -15.10 9.96 -1.94
N ILE A 432 -15.61 9.60 -0.76
CA ILE A 432 -15.99 10.59 0.27
C ILE A 432 -14.75 11.29 0.84
N ALA A 433 -13.65 10.57 1.10
CA ALA A 433 -12.39 11.20 1.51
C ALA A 433 -11.90 12.22 0.47
N THR A 434 -12.06 11.92 -0.82
CA THR A 434 -11.78 12.86 -1.91
C THR A 434 -12.72 14.06 -1.90
N MET A 435 -14.02 13.87 -1.64
CA MET A 435 -14.99 14.97 -1.51
C MET A 435 -14.65 15.87 -0.33
N ILE A 436 -14.25 15.32 0.82
CA ILE A 436 -13.80 16.09 1.98
C ILE A 436 -12.63 17.00 1.60
N ALA A 437 -11.62 16.47 0.90
CA ALA A 437 -10.49 17.27 0.46
C ALA A 437 -10.88 18.36 -0.55
N ARG A 438 -11.76 18.03 -1.51
CA ARG A 438 -12.30 19.01 -2.46
C ARG A 438 -13.07 20.13 -1.73
N ALA A 439 -13.91 19.76 -0.77
CA ALA A 439 -14.66 20.71 0.04
C ALA A 439 -13.74 21.62 0.85
N HIS A 440 -12.70 21.05 1.49
CA HIS A 440 -11.73 21.82 2.27
C HIS A 440 -10.96 22.82 1.40
N VAL A 441 -10.35 22.35 0.32
CA VAL A 441 -9.50 23.18 -0.57
C VAL A 441 -10.28 24.34 -1.21
N HIS A 442 -11.54 24.13 -1.57
CA HIS A 442 -12.36 25.13 -2.25
C HIS A 442 -13.31 25.92 -1.34
N GLY A 443 -13.15 25.80 -0.02
CA GLY A 443 -13.90 26.62 0.96
C GLY A 443 -15.34 26.18 1.20
N TYR A 444 -15.72 24.94 0.86
CA TYR A 444 -17.04 24.36 1.16
C TYR A 444 -17.06 23.70 2.56
N GLY A 445 -16.44 24.32 3.55
CA GLY A 445 -16.30 23.78 4.91
C GLY A 445 -17.61 23.34 5.56
N HIS A 446 -18.74 23.97 5.21
CA HIS A 446 -20.07 23.64 5.72
C HIS A 446 -20.55 22.21 5.31
N LEU A 447 -20.00 21.61 4.26
CA LEU A 447 -20.31 20.24 3.83
C LEU A 447 -19.51 19.18 4.61
N ILE A 448 -18.38 19.57 5.21
CA ILE A 448 -17.43 18.62 5.82
C ILE A 448 -18.05 17.81 6.95
N PRO A 449 -18.83 18.37 7.90
CA PRO A 449 -19.43 17.56 8.96
C PRO A 449 -20.29 16.41 8.46
N LYS A 450 -21.13 16.68 7.45
CA LYS A 450 -21.99 15.63 6.86
C LYS A 450 -21.18 14.64 6.02
N LEU A 451 -20.16 15.09 5.28
CA LEU A 451 -19.23 14.19 4.56
C LEU A 451 -18.44 13.31 5.52
N ALA A 452 -17.99 13.84 6.66
CA ALA A 452 -17.30 13.09 7.69
C ALA A 452 -18.17 11.96 8.26
N GLN A 453 -19.45 12.24 8.46
CA GLN A 453 -20.43 11.25 8.87
C GLN A 453 -20.64 10.17 7.79
N GLU A 454 -20.80 10.56 6.52
CA GLU A 454 -20.91 9.62 5.43
C GLU A 454 -19.67 8.74 5.28
N LEU A 455 -18.49 9.28 5.60
CA LEU A 455 -17.24 8.50 5.66
C LEU A 455 -17.30 7.44 6.77
N GLN A 456 -17.79 7.81 7.96
CA GLN A 456 -17.97 6.87 9.07
C GLN A 456 -18.99 5.79 8.70
N ILE A 457 -20.12 6.17 8.08
CA ILE A 457 -21.10 5.21 7.56
C ILE A 457 -20.45 4.22 6.60
N SER A 458 -19.60 4.67 5.67
CA SER A 458 -18.92 3.79 4.73
C SER A 458 -18.06 2.70 5.41
N VAL A 459 -17.48 3.01 6.57
CA VAL A 459 -16.69 2.06 7.37
C VAL A 459 -17.59 1.07 8.11
N ASP A 460 -18.72 1.54 8.63
CA ASP A 460 -19.55 0.81 9.58
C ASP A 460 -20.87 0.29 8.99
N LYS A 461 -21.19 0.60 7.72
CA LYS A 461 -22.46 0.34 7.05
C LYS A 461 -23.05 -1.05 7.37
N PHE A 462 -22.27 -2.10 7.19
CA PHE A 462 -22.75 -3.47 7.36
C PHE A 462 -22.62 -4.00 8.81
N LYS A 463 -21.79 -3.36 9.65
CA LYS A 463 -21.72 -3.69 11.08
C LYS A 463 -22.98 -3.26 11.84
N TYR A 464 -23.53 -2.09 11.47
CA TYR A 464 -24.65 -1.46 12.17
C TYR A 464 -25.89 -1.23 11.29
N ASN A 465 -25.95 -1.86 10.10
CA ASN A 465 -27.08 -1.74 9.16
C ASN A 465 -27.42 -0.27 8.84
N LEU A 466 -26.39 0.53 8.56
CA LEU A 466 -26.54 1.95 8.22
C LEU A 466 -26.78 2.15 6.72
N ASP A 467 -27.37 3.27 6.35
CA ASP A 467 -27.56 3.63 4.95
C ASP A 467 -27.03 5.04 4.65
N HIS A 468 -26.49 5.20 3.42
CA HIS A 468 -25.95 6.46 2.93
C HIS A 468 -27.06 7.42 2.50
N ASP A 469 -26.78 8.73 2.61
CA ASP A 469 -27.51 9.76 1.91
C ASP A 469 -26.97 9.93 0.48
N TYR A 470 -27.39 9.03 -0.42
CA TYR A 470 -26.90 9.01 -1.80
C TYR A 470 -27.21 10.29 -2.56
N GLU A 471 -28.36 10.93 -2.28
CA GLU A 471 -28.75 12.20 -2.92
C GLU A 471 -27.76 13.31 -2.56
N PHE A 472 -27.43 13.44 -1.28
CA PHE A 472 -26.42 14.38 -0.80
C PHE A 472 -25.03 14.10 -1.41
N LEU A 473 -24.60 12.83 -1.46
CA LEU A 473 -23.30 12.47 -2.03
C LEU A 473 -23.24 12.79 -3.53
N GLU A 474 -24.31 12.55 -4.26
CA GLU A 474 -24.40 12.87 -5.69
C GLU A 474 -24.33 14.38 -5.92
N GLU A 475 -25.05 15.16 -5.11
CA GLU A 475 -25.01 16.62 -5.14
C GLU A 475 -23.60 17.13 -4.85
N CYS A 476 -22.96 16.67 -3.78
CA CYS A 476 -21.57 17.01 -3.46
C CYS A 476 -20.62 16.72 -4.63
N ASN A 477 -20.76 15.55 -5.26
CA ASN A 477 -19.88 15.18 -6.37
C ASN A 477 -20.08 16.09 -7.61
N LYS A 478 -21.27 16.62 -7.82
CA LYS A 478 -21.58 17.58 -8.90
C LYS A 478 -21.05 18.98 -8.62
N VAL A 479 -21.19 19.43 -7.37
CA VAL A 479 -20.90 20.83 -6.98
C VAL A 479 -19.42 21.05 -6.67
N LEU A 480 -18.75 20.10 -6.03
CA LEU A 480 -17.37 20.27 -5.60
C LEU A 480 -16.40 20.25 -6.79
N PRO A 481 -15.59 21.32 -7.00
CA PRO A 481 -14.58 21.34 -8.04
C PRO A 481 -13.49 20.27 -7.81
N PRO A 482 -12.87 19.75 -8.87
CA PRO A 482 -11.75 18.81 -8.73
C PRO A 482 -10.52 19.50 -8.14
N VAL A 483 -9.68 18.74 -7.43
CA VAL A 483 -8.38 19.17 -6.92
C VAL A 483 -7.28 18.47 -7.72
N ALA A 484 -6.32 19.23 -8.23
CA ALA A 484 -5.32 18.74 -9.17
C ALA A 484 -4.43 17.60 -8.62
N TRP A 485 -4.17 17.59 -7.31
CA TRP A 485 -3.34 16.60 -6.65
C TRP A 485 -4.13 15.37 -6.14
N LEU A 486 -5.46 15.33 -6.31
CA LEU A 486 -6.27 14.18 -5.96
C LEU A 486 -6.52 13.25 -7.14
N LYS A 487 -6.62 11.95 -6.85
CA LYS A 487 -7.04 10.93 -7.82
C LYS A 487 -8.51 11.10 -8.18
N ASP A 488 -8.83 11.13 -9.47
CA ASP A 488 -10.20 10.98 -9.94
C ASP A 488 -10.56 9.48 -9.96
N HIS A 489 -11.49 9.06 -9.11
CA HIS A 489 -11.90 7.65 -9.00
C HIS A 489 -12.53 7.07 -10.27
N LYS A 490 -13.04 7.91 -11.18
CA LYS A 490 -13.65 7.47 -12.42
C LYS A 490 -12.69 7.42 -13.60
N LYS A 491 -11.48 7.91 -13.44
CA LYS A 491 -10.46 7.91 -14.48
C LYS A 491 -9.19 7.29 -13.92
N GLU A 492 -8.63 6.32 -14.63
CA GLU A 492 -7.31 5.76 -14.42
C GLU A 492 -6.22 6.84 -14.51
N CYS A 493 -6.26 7.78 -13.59
CA CYS A 493 -5.26 8.81 -13.52
C CYS A 493 -4.11 8.27 -12.70
N VAL A 494 -2.95 8.29 -13.28
CA VAL A 494 -1.70 8.13 -12.57
C VAL A 494 -1.59 9.34 -11.62
N TYR A 495 -2.30 9.25 -10.52
CA TYR A 495 -2.49 10.25 -9.48
C TYR A 495 -1.21 11.00 -9.13
N ARG A 496 -0.16 10.27 -8.75
CA ARG A 496 1.12 10.87 -8.37
C ARG A 496 1.78 11.64 -9.50
N THR A 497 1.72 11.13 -10.72
CA THR A 497 2.27 11.83 -11.88
C THR A 497 1.52 13.13 -12.16
N ARG A 498 0.20 13.15 -11.96
CA ARG A 498 -0.62 14.34 -12.18
C ARG A 498 -0.42 15.39 -11.09
N ALA A 499 -0.34 15.01 -9.84
CA ALA A 499 -0.08 15.91 -8.72
C ALA A 499 1.18 16.74 -8.97
N MET A 500 2.24 16.08 -9.42
CA MET A 500 3.51 16.76 -9.71
C MET A 500 3.50 17.59 -11.01
N GLN A 501 2.67 17.23 -11.99
CA GLN A 501 2.66 17.93 -13.29
C GLN A 501 1.73 19.14 -13.33
N VAL A 502 0.64 19.12 -12.61
CA VAL A 502 -0.45 20.11 -12.71
C VAL A 502 -0.66 20.84 -11.40
N CYS A 503 0.22 20.64 -10.42
CA CYS A 503 0.10 21.28 -9.14
C CYS A 503 0.29 22.79 -9.27
N ASN A 504 -0.80 23.52 -9.13
CA ASN A 504 -0.85 25.00 -9.15
C ASN A 504 -0.75 25.62 -7.76
N GLY A 505 -0.41 24.83 -6.73
CA GLY A 505 -0.30 25.29 -5.35
C GLY A 505 -1.63 25.29 -4.59
N GLU A 506 -2.68 24.61 -5.11
CA GLU A 506 -3.97 24.51 -4.41
C GLU A 506 -3.84 23.81 -3.08
N GLY A 507 -4.25 24.49 -2.03
CA GLY A 507 -4.17 24.00 -0.66
C GLY A 507 -2.73 23.71 -0.20
N THR A 508 -2.59 23.17 0.98
CA THR A 508 -1.28 22.90 1.60
C THR A 508 -0.52 21.76 0.92
N VAL A 509 -1.24 20.72 0.51
CA VAL A 509 -0.62 19.60 -0.25
C VAL A 509 -0.08 20.08 -1.60
N GLY A 510 -0.86 20.90 -2.31
CA GLY A 510 -0.44 21.50 -3.57
C GLY A 510 0.77 22.44 -3.41
N PHE A 511 0.79 23.22 -2.35
CA PHE A 511 1.93 24.09 -2.00
C PHE A 511 3.21 23.26 -1.76
N LEU A 512 3.14 22.19 -0.96
CA LEU A 512 4.29 21.33 -0.69
C LEU A 512 4.77 20.63 -1.97
N ALA A 513 3.85 20.11 -2.77
CA ALA A 513 4.18 19.47 -4.05
C ALA A 513 4.89 20.43 -5.02
N GLN A 514 4.45 21.68 -5.10
CA GLN A 514 5.10 22.72 -5.91
C GLN A 514 6.49 23.07 -5.38
N THR A 515 6.66 23.11 -4.06
CA THR A 515 7.95 23.37 -3.42
C THR A 515 8.94 22.24 -3.66
N VAL A 516 8.51 20.99 -3.47
CA VAL A 516 9.32 19.80 -3.77
C VAL A 516 9.76 19.79 -5.25
N ASN A 517 8.88 20.17 -6.17
CA ASN A 517 9.24 20.29 -7.58
C ASN A 517 10.38 21.30 -7.84
N ARG A 518 10.40 22.41 -7.10
CA ARG A 518 11.47 23.42 -7.23
C ARG A 518 12.81 22.92 -6.70
N LEU A 519 12.80 22.04 -5.70
CA LEU A 519 14.02 21.44 -5.14
C LEU A 519 14.64 20.39 -6.08
N TRP A 520 13.84 19.81 -6.98
CA TRP A 520 14.35 18.82 -7.93
C TRP A 520 15.37 19.43 -8.90
N GLN A 521 16.54 18.83 -8.94
CA GLN A 521 17.58 19.17 -9.89
C GLN A 521 18.02 17.90 -10.63
N PRO A 522 17.88 17.82 -11.96
CA PRO A 522 18.37 16.68 -12.72
C PRO A 522 19.88 16.60 -12.58
N ARG A 523 20.37 15.46 -12.13
CA ARG A 523 21.79 15.15 -12.06
C ARG A 523 22.11 13.95 -12.92
N ASN A 524 23.25 13.97 -13.57
CA ASN A 524 23.80 12.81 -14.23
C ASN A 524 24.49 11.95 -13.16
N VAL A 525 24.06 10.70 -13.03
CA VAL A 525 24.76 9.75 -12.19
C VAL A 525 26.00 9.28 -12.91
N LEU A 526 27.15 9.40 -12.25
CA LEU A 526 28.43 8.90 -12.78
C LEU A 526 28.34 7.39 -12.93
N ALA A 527 28.26 6.91 -14.16
CA ALA A 527 28.38 5.51 -14.51
C ALA A 527 29.78 5.27 -15.06
N ARG A 528 30.44 4.21 -14.58
CA ARG A 528 31.68 3.77 -15.23
C ARG A 528 31.35 3.20 -16.61
N PRO A 529 32.17 3.41 -17.65
CA PRO A 529 32.05 2.68 -18.87
C PRO A 529 32.63 1.28 -18.62
N LEU A 530 32.10 0.30 -19.05
CA LEU A 530 31.57 -0.39 -19.97
C LEU A 530 32.15 -1.66 -20.48
N LEU A 531 31.90 -2.71 -19.79
CA LEU A 531 31.58 -3.94 -20.51
C LEU A 531 30.29 -3.68 -21.28
N GLU A 532 30.21 -4.07 -22.56
CA GLU A 532 28.89 -4.41 -23.06
C GLU A 532 28.32 -5.42 -22.07
N PHE A 533 27.33 -5.03 -21.28
CA PHE A 533 26.72 -5.94 -20.27
C PHE A 533 26.30 -7.29 -20.89
N LYS A 534 26.13 -7.37 -22.21
CA LYS A 534 25.90 -8.58 -22.96
C LYS A 534 27.02 -9.62 -22.81
N SER A 535 28.26 -9.17 -22.66
CA SER A 535 29.43 -10.07 -22.51
C SER A 535 29.71 -10.49 -21.06
N LEU A 536 28.88 -10.04 -20.10
CA LEU A 536 29.04 -10.41 -18.69
C LEU A 536 28.96 -11.94 -18.46
N LEU A 537 28.09 -12.61 -19.18
CA LEU A 537 27.97 -14.07 -19.15
C LEU A 537 28.36 -14.66 -20.53
N PRO A 538 29.07 -15.78 -20.57
CA PRO A 538 29.40 -16.46 -21.82
C PRO A 538 28.15 -17.01 -22.51
N GLN A 539 28.26 -17.38 -23.77
CA GLN A 539 27.19 -18.10 -24.47
C GLN A 539 26.96 -19.45 -23.80
N ALA A 540 25.69 -19.82 -23.64
CA ALA A 540 25.34 -21.18 -23.23
C ALA A 540 25.81 -22.20 -24.29
N THR A 541 26.07 -23.42 -23.87
CA THR A 541 26.59 -24.49 -24.76
C THR A 541 25.49 -25.46 -25.16
N ASP A 542 24.47 -25.66 -24.36
CA ASP A 542 23.35 -26.56 -24.60
C ASP A 542 22.26 -25.88 -25.45
N GLU A 543 22.10 -26.36 -26.70
CA GLU A 543 21.11 -25.83 -27.65
C GLU A 543 19.66 -26.00 -27.17
N ARG A 544 19.36 -27.07 -26.43
CA ARG A 544 18.02 -27.29 -25.88
C ARG A 544 17.71 -26.26 -24.81
N VAL A 545 18.70 -25.94 -23.95
CA VAL A 545 18.56 -24.91 -22.93
C VAL A 545 18.39 -23.52 -23.55
N LYS A 546 19.13 -23.20 -24.62
CA LYS A 546 18.98 -21.95 -25.39
C LYS A 546 17.58 -21.79 -25.97
N GLU A 547 17.04 -22.85 -26.58
CA GLU A 547 15.68 -22.83 -27.14
C GLU A 547 14.62 -22.60 -26.07
N LEU A 548 14.71 -23.31 -24.96
CA LEU A 548 13.79 -23.19 -23.83
C LEU A 548 13.90 -21.81 -23.17
N ALA A 549 15.11 -21.28 -23.01
CA ALA A 549 15.36 -19.94 -22.47
C ALA A 549 14.73 -18.86 -23.35
N THR A 550 14.81 -19.01 -24.69
CA THR A 550 14.17 -18.09 -25.63
C THR A 550 12.64 -18.12 -25.49
N LYS A 551 12.05 -19.30 -25.38
CA LYS A 551 10.59 -19.45 -25.15
C LYS A 551 10.17 -18.82 -23.82
N LEU A 552 10.95 -19.05 -22.76
CA LEU A 552 10.68 -18.48 -21.43
C LEU A 552 10.77 -16.96 -21.49
N ALA A 553 11.78 -16.37 -22.14
CA ALA A 553 11.92 -14.94 -22.29
C ALA A 553 10.71 -14.29 -23.01
N ILE A 554 10.18 -14.95 -24.04
CA ILE A 554 8.98 -14.48 -24.74
C ILE A 554 7.76 -14.51 -23.83
N ASN A 555 7.55 -15.60 -23.08
CA ASN A 555 6.41 -15.74 -22.18
C ASN A 555 6.49 -14.78 -21.01
N TYR A 556 7.69 -14.57 -20.47
CA TYR A 556 7.96 -13.58 -19.43
C TYR A 556 7.64 -12.16 -19.89
N GLY A 557 8.06 -11.78 -21.11
CA GLY A 557 7.73 -10.50 -21.70
C GLY A 557 6.22 -10.28 -21.85
N ARG A 558 5.49 -11.33 -22.26
CA ARG A 558 4.01 -11.29 -22.33
C ARG A 558 3.38 -11.10 -20.95
N ALA A 559 3.85 -11.84 -19.94
CA ALA A 559 3.37 -11.72 -18.57
C ALA A 559 3.59 -10.29 -18.02
N LEU A 560 4.79 -9.71 -18.21
CA LEU A 560 5.07 -8.33 -17.82
C LEU A 560 4.19 -7.32 -18.55
N HIS A 561 3.88 -7.56 -19.82
CA HIS A 561 2.98 -6.68 -20.58
C HIS A 561 1.55 -6.74 -20.04
N CYS A 562 1.04 -7.93 -19.73
CA CYS A 562 -0.27 -8.09 -19.09
C CYS A 562 -0.32 -7.40 -17.71
N ILE A 563 0.71 -7.60 -16.89
CA ILE A 563 0.82 -6.93 -15.59
C ILE A 563 0.86 -5.41 -15.75
N GLY A 564 1.55 -4.90 -16.77
CA GLY A 564 1.61 -3.45 -17.06
C GLY A 564 0.27 -2.81 -17.41
N GLY A 565 -0.71 -3.59 -17.81
CA GLY A 565 -2.10 -3.15 -18.05
C GLY A 565 -2.99 -3.11 -16.81
N LEU A 566 -2.52 -3.64 -15.66
CA LEU A 566 -3.27 -3.65 -14.41
C LEU A 566 -3.13 -2.32 -13.65
N GLU A 567 -3.96 -2.13 -12.62
CA GLU A 567 -3.79 -1.02 -11.66
C GLU A 567 -2.46 -1.14 -10.89
N GLU A 568 -1.90 -0.02 -10.44
CA GLU A 568 -0.55 0.06 -9.85
C GLU A 568 -0.38 -0.89 -8.65
N GLU A 569 -1.35 -0.95 -7.74
CA GLU A 569 -1.35 -1.85 -6.58
C GLU A 569 -1.42 -3.35 -6.98
N GLN A 570 -2.15 -3.65 -8.04
CA GLN A 570 -2.21 -5.01 -8.60
C GLN A 570 -0.93 -5.37 -9.35
N GLN A 571 -0.33 -4.42 -10.08
CA GLN A 571 0.94 -4.64 -10.78
C GLN A 571 2.04 -5.09 -9.82
N GLU A 572 2.15 -4.46 -8.67
CA GLU A 572 3.15 -4.74 -7.66
C GLU A 572 3.01 -6.17 -7.14
N ARG A 573 1.80 -6.57 -6.78
CA ARG A 573 1.48 -7.91 -6.30
C ARG A 573 1.71 -8.99 -7.37
N GLU A 574 1.28 -8.77 -8.59
CA GLU A 574 1.44 -9.73 -9.67
C GLU A 574 2.90 -9.84 -10.14
N ARG A 575 3.68 -8.77 -10.06
CA ARG A 575 5.14 -8.83 -10.26
C ARG A 575 5.83 -9.68 -9.19
N SER A 576 5.50 -9.48 -7.92
CA SER A 576 6.06 -10.29 -6.82
C SER A 576 5.79 -11.78 -7.05
N ARG A 577 4.55 -12.14 -7.40
CA ARG A 577 4.17 -13.53 -7.72
C ARG A 577 4.93 -14.11 -8.90
N LEU A 578 5.07 -13.32 -9.97
CA LEU A 578 5.82 -13.73 -11.14
C LEU A 578 7.28 -14.00 -10.78
N PHE A 579 7.89 -13.14 -9.96
CA PHE A 579 9.28 -13.29 -9.54
C PHE A 579 9.49 -14.47 -8.58
N GLU A 580 8.55 -14.72 -7.66
CA GLU A 580 8.55 -15.91 -6.80
C GLU A 580 8.45 -17.20 -7.62
N SER A 581 7.47 -17.26 -8.52
CA SER A 581 7.30 -18.42 -9.41
C SER A 581 8.54 -18.70 -10.25
N LEU A 582 9.24 -17.65 -10.67
CA LEU A 582 10.47 -17.75 -11.44
C LEU A 582 11.63 -18.27 -10.59
N ARG A 583 11.76 -17.82 -9.34
CA ARG A 583 12.76 -18.32 -8.39
C ARG A 583 12.53 -19.81 -8.07
N ASP A 584 11.26 -20.18 -7.82
CA ASP A 584 10.87 -21.56 -7.54
C ASP A 584 11.17 -22.49 -8.74
N TRP A 585 10.95 -21.98 -9.94
CA TRP A 585 11.31 -22.71 -11.16
C TRP A 585 12.83 -22.84 -11.30
N ALA A 586 13.57 -21.75 -11.11
CA ALA A 586 15.03 -21.71 -11.23
C ALA A 586 15.72 -22.64 -10.22
N ALA A 587 15.21 -22.72 -8.99
CA ALA A 587 15.72 -23.60 -7.94
C ALA A 587 15.64 -25.10 -8.30
N LYS A 588 14.82 -25.48 -9.26
CA LYS A 588 14.65 -26.88 -9.72
C LYS A 588 15.51 -27.22 -10.92
N GLN A 589 16.37 -26.31 -11.40
CA GLN A 589 17.21 -26.56 -12.56
C GLN A 589 18.55 -27.18 -12.17
N ASP A 590 18.95 -28.25 -12.87
CA ASP A 590 20.18 -29.02 -12.54
C ASP A 590 21.47 -28.25 -12.86
N ASN A 591 21.45 -27.30 -13.81
CA ASN A 591 22.62 -26.51 -14.20
C ASN A 591 22.32 -25.01 -14.20
N PRO A 592 22.31 -24.34 -13.00
CA PRO A 592 21.97 -22.93 -12.86
C PRO A 592 22.83 -22.02 -13.74
N ARG A 593 24.13 -22.33 -13.87
CA ARG A 593 25.06 -21.54 -14.67
C ARG A 593 24.71 -21.52 -16.16
N GLU A 594 24.42 -22.69 -16.72
CA GLU A 594 24.03 -22.83 -18.12
C GLU A 594 22.72 -22.10 -18.43
N TRP A 595 21.74 -22.24 -17.53
CA TRP A 595 20.47 -21.52 -17.63
C TRP A 595 20.65 -20.01 -17.51
N ALA A 596 21.51 -19.53 -16.57
CA ALA A 596 21.81 -18.12 -16.43
C ALA A 596 22.41 -17.54 -17.72
N CYS A 597 23.37 -18.25 -18.33
CA CYS A 597 23.96 -17.88 -19.60
C CYS A 597 22.92 -17.83 -20.73
N ALA A 598 22.09 -18.86 -20.86
CA ALA A 598 21.07 -18.93 -21.88
C ALA A 598 20.03 -17.82 -21.76
N LEU A 599 19.50 -17.57 -20.56
CA LEU A 599 18.54 -16.52 -20.30
C LEU A 599 19.14 -15.14 -20.51
N TRP A 600 20.38 -14.92 -20.07
CA TRP A 600 21.09 -13.64 -20.28
C TRP A 600 21.14 -13.28 -21.76
N HIS A 601 21.56 -14.21 -22.60
CA HIS A 601 21.64 -13.95 -24.03
C HIS A 601 20.27 -13.89 -24.71
N ALA A 602 19.30 -14.71 -24.29
CA ALA A 602 17.93 -14.67 -24.82
C ALA A 602 17.25 -13.29 -24.63
N VAL A 603 17.44 -12.65 -23.48
CA VAL A 603 16.84 -11.34 -23.22
C VAL A 603 17.60 -10.18 -23.87
N HIS A 604 18.91 -10.32 -24.09
CA HIS A 604 19.73 -9.23 -24.64
C HIS A 604 19.89 -9.26 -26.17
N THR A 605 19.34 -10.26 -26.86
CA THR A 605 19.27 -10.30 -28.32
C THR A 605 18.21 -9.36 -28.89
N LYS A 606 17.21 -8.98 -28.08
CA LYS A 606 16.15 -8.04 -28.47
C LYS A 606 16.34 -6.73 -27.71
N SER A 607 15.98 -5.61 -28.33
CA SER A 607 16.10 -4.26 -27.77
C SER A 607 15.07 -3.93 -26.68
N ASP A 608 14.30 -4.92 -26.18
CA ASP A 608 13.26 -4.71 -25.19
C ASP A 608 13.84 -4.77 -23.78
N ALA A 609 13.91 -3.60 -23.12
CA ALA A 609 14.43 -3.45 -21.77
C ALA A 609 13.58 -4.17 -20.70
N SER A 610 12.31 -4.47 -20.99
CA SER A 610 11.39 -5.05 -19.98
C SER A 610 11.74 -6.51 -19.65
N THR A 611 12.24 -7.26 -20.62
CA THR A 611 12.62 -8.67 -20.43
C THR A 611 13.99 -8.85 -19.77
N GLY A 612 14.79 -7.79 -19.70
CA GLY A 612 16.13 -7.83 -19.10
C GLY A 612 16.16 -8.25 -17.64
N SER A 613 15.05 -8.12 -16.92
CA SER A 613 14.92 -8.55 -15.52
C SER A 613 14.88 -10.08 -15.32
N LEU A 614 14.57 -10.87 -16.34
CA LEU A 614 14.36 -12.33 -16.24
C LEU A 614 15.55 -13.06 -15.58
N ALA A 615 16.76 -12.83 -16.09
CA ALA A 615 17.96 -13.48 -15.57
C ALA A 615 18.28 -13.07 -14.13
N PHE A 616 18.01 -11.80 -13.78
CA PHE A 616 18.24 -11.25 -12.44
C PHE A 616 17.31 -11.89 -11.38
N HIS A 617 16.07 -12.20 -11.74
CA HIS A 617 15.14 -12.84 -10.81
C HIS A 617 15.32 -14.37 -10.76
N ALA A 618 15.71 -14.98 -11.87
CA ALA A 618 15.89 -16.44 -11.93
C ALA A 618 17.21 -16.89 -11.28
N PHE A 619 18.34 -16.27 -11.61
CA PHE A 619 19.67 -16.71 -11.23
C PHE A 619 20.56 -15.56 -10.70
N PRO A 620 20.14 -14.82 -9.66
CA PRO A 620 20.90 -13.68 -9.15
C PRO A 620 22.32 -14.06 -8.70
N ALA A 621 22.49 -15.23 -8.07
CA ALA A 621 23.81 -15.69 -7.59
C ALA A 621 24.81 -15.88 -8.73
N GLU A 622 24.38 -16.39 -9.90
CA GLU A 622 25.26 -16.60 -11.04
C GLU A 622 25.68 -15.26 -11.69
N ILE A 623 24.80 -14.26 -11.63
CA ILE A 623 25.13 -12.90 -12.09
C ILE A 623 26.12 -12.24 -11.15
N VAL A 624 25.94 -12.37 -9.82
CA VAL A 624 26.89 -11.85 -8.83
C VAL A 624 28.28 -12.46 -9.02
N LYS A 625 28.38 -13.79 -9.20
CA LYS A 625 29.67 -14.45 -9.50
C LYS A 625 30.30 -13.90 -10.79
N ALA A 626 29.50 -13.64 -11.81
CA ALA A 626 30.00 -13.06 -13.06
C ALA A 626 30.52 -11.63 -12.86
N LEU A 627 29.84 -10.81 -12.06
CA LEU A 627 30.27 -9.45 -11.71
C LEU A 627 31.61 -9.43 -10.94
N GLU A 628 31.80 -10.38 -10.04
CA GLU A 628 33.03 -10.52 -9.25
C GLU A 628 34.23 -10.86 -10.14
N THR A 629 34.04 -11.74 -11.10
CA THR A 629 35.10 -12.28 -11.98
C THR A 629 35.32 -11.45 -13.25
N ALA A 630 34.37 -10.60 -13.63
CA ALA A 630 34.48 -9.78 -14.84
C ALA A 630 35.69 -8.83 -14.76
N GLU A 631 36.49 -8.81 -15.80
CA GLU A 631 37.57 -7.84 -15.96
C GLU A 631 37.05 -6.52 -16.53
N LEU A 632 37.52 -5.40 -16.01
CA LEU A 632 37.21 -4.09 -16.58
C LEU A 632 38.08 -3.90 -17.83
N PRO A 633 37.49 -3.49 -18.98
CA PRO A 633 38.29 -3.10 -20.12
C PRO A 633 39.20 -1.92 -19.74
N GLU A 634 40.46 -1.95 -20.18
CA GLU A 634 41.36 -0.82 -20.07
C GLU A 634 40.83 0.37 -20.92
N GLN A 635 40.06 1.25 -20.29
CA GLN A 635 39.66 2.50 -20.91
C GLN A 635 39.62 3.65 -19.91
N ASP A 636 40.39 4.70 -20.21
CA ASP A 636 40.50 5.94 -19.44
C ASP A 636 39.28 6.90 -19.56
N LYS A 637 38.13 6.47 -20.06
CA LYS A 637 36.99 7.34 -20.27
C LYS A 637 35.81 6.99 -19.35
N VAL A 638 35.56 7.87 -18.40
CA VAL A 638 34.34 7.87 -17.60
C VAL A 638 33.18 8.36 -18.48
N ALA A 639 32.24 7.47 -18.83
CA ALA A 639 31.00 7.88 -19.42
C ALA A 639 30.05 8.37 -18.33
N ILE A 640 29.60 9.59 -18.46
CA ILE A 640 28.51 10.13 -17.64
C ILE A 640 27.21 9.64 -18.27
N VAL A 641 26.60 8.63 -17.66
CA VAL A 641 25.25 8.20 -18.03
C VAL A 641 24.30 8.85 -17.07
N GLY A 642 23.53 9.80 -17.55
CA GLY A 642 22.37 10.26 -16.81
C GLY A 642 21.44 9.09 -16.58
N LEU A 643 20.94 8.88 -15.36
CA LEU A 643 19.74 8.12 -15.15
C LEU A 643 18.66 8.80 -15.99
N GLN A 644 18.38 8.24 -17.16
CA GLN A 644 17.29 8.72 -18.00
C GLN A 644 15.99 8.27 -17.31
N PHE A 645 15.56 9.07 -16.35
CA PHE A 645 14.15 9.09 -15.99
C PHE A 645 13.39 9.21 -17.29
N ASN A 646 12.25 8.56 -17.43
CA ASN A 646 11.38 8.73 -18.57
C ASN A 646 11.39 10.24 -18.88
N ALA A 647 12.36 10.66 -19.68
CA ALA A 647 12.95 12.00 -19.66
C ALA A 647 11.93 13.11 -19.92
N TYR A 648 10.81 12.72 -20.55
CA TYR A 648 9.75 13.66 -20.86
C TYR A 648 8.87 14.01 -19.65
N LYS A 649 8.53 13.04 -18.80
CA LYS A 649 7.66 13.29 -17.65
C LYS A 649 8.35 14.08 -16.56
N ASP A 650 9.59 13.70 -16.25
CA ASP A 650 10.33 14.34 -15.16
C ASP A 650 10.82 15.74 -15.58
N THR A 651 11.22 15.90 -16.83
CA THR A 651 11.61 17.20 -17.38
C THR A 651 10.41 18.16 -17.41
N TYR A 652 9.23 17.68 -17.81
CA TYR A 652 8.04 18.51 -17.82
C TYR A 652 7.65 18.95 -16.41
N THR A 653 7.66 18.04 -15.45
CA THR A 653 7.32 18.31 -14.05
C THR A 653 8.19 19.42 -13.47
N GLN A 654 9.48 19.41 -13.78
CA GLN A 654 10.45 20.37 -13.29
C GLN A 654 10.38 21.73 -13.98
N PHE A 655 10.12 21.76 -15.27
CA PHE A 655 10.24 22.95 -16.10
C PHE A 655 8.90 23.44 -16.68
N ALA A 656 7.78 22.81 -16.29
CA ALA A 656 6.47 23.16 -16.79
C ALA A 656 6.13 24.64 -16.56
N GLY A 657 5.68 25.30 -17.62
CA GLY A 657 5.27 26.70 -17.55
C GLY A 657 6.42 27.71 -17.46
N GLN A 658 7.68 27.27 -17.48
CA GLN A 658 8.85 28.14 -17.47
C GLN A 658 9.46 28.31 -18.88
N VAL A 659 10.12 29.43 -19.07
CA VAL A 659 10.91 29.70 -20.30
C VAL A 659 12.37 29.34 -20.04
N HIS A 660 12.93 28.48 -20.89
CA HIS A 660 14.29 27.98 -20.72
C HIS A 660 15.17 28.37 -21.92
N GLU A 661 16.45 28.64 -21.64
CA GLU A 661 17.45 28.74 -22.70
C GLU A 661 18.01 27.34 -22.98
N VAL A 662 17.78 26.85 -24.17
CA VAL A 662 18.11 25.48 -24.57
C VAL A 662 18.86 25.43 -25.90
N LYS A 663 19.57 24.30 -26.10
CA LYS A 663 20.17 23.96 -27.37
C LYS A 663 19.23 23.10 -28.20
N PHE A 664 18.91 23.49 -29.40
CA PHE A 664 18.19 22.65 -30.37
C PHE A 664 19.15 21.76 -31.14
N ALA A 665 18.90 20.46 -31.14
CA ALA A 665 19.64 19.48 -31.91
C ALA A 665 18.74 18.32 -32.34
N LEU A 666 19.10 17.64 -33.42
CA LEU A 666 18.37 16.45 -33.86
C LEU A 666 18.60 15.28 -32.87
N ARG A 667 17.53 14.63 -32.49
CA ARG A 667 17.54 13.43 -31.65
C ARG A 667 16.53 12.41 -32.17
N PRO A 668 16.80 11.10 -31.99
CA PRO A 668 15.88 10.05 -32.40
C PRO A 668 14.63 10.03 -31.51
N LEU A 669 13.46 9.93 -32.11
CA LEU A 669 12.19 9.72 -31.48
C LEU A 669 11.37 8.75 -32.32
N LYS A 670 11.04 7.57 -31.77
CA LYS A 670 10.26 6.53 -32.46
C LYS A 670 10.78 6.21 -33.88
N GLY A 671 12.11 6.01 -34.01
CA GLY A 671 12.76 5.66 -35.27
C GLY A 671 12.93 6.79 -36.28
N ARG A 672 12.58 8.03 -35.90
CA ARG A 672 12.77 9.21 -36.76
C ARG A 672 13.58 10.28 -36.04
N MET A 673 14.44 10.99 -36.79
CA MET A 673 15.15 12.14 -36.22
C MET A 673 14.21 13.33 -36.12
N ARG A 674 14.11 13.91 -34.91
CA ARG A 674 13.32 15.11 -34.66
C ARG A 674 14.15 16.17 -33.94
N MET A 675 13.79 17.42 -34.12
CA MET A 675 14.40 18.53 -33.40
C MET A 675 14.01 18.43 -31.93
N ALA A 676 14.99 18.36 -31.05
CA ALA A 676 14.83 18.33 -29.60
C ALA A 676 15.45 19.58 -28.99
N ALA A 677 14.87 20.03 -27.89
CA ALA A 677 15.41 21.05 -27.01
C ALA A 677 16.20 20.40 -25.88
N LEU A 678 17.43 20.79 -25.64
CA LEU A 678 18.33 20.17 -24.67
C LEU A 678 18.89 21.20 -23.70
N VAL A 679 19.03 20.76 -22.43
CA VAL A 679 19.90 21.41 -21.45
C VAL A 679 21.04 20.44 -21.15
N GLY A 680 22.26 20.81 -21.48
CA GLY A 680 23.37 19.86 -21.56
C GLY A 680 23.08 18.74 -22.55
N GLU A 681 23.12 17.47 -22.10
CA GLU A 681 22.76 16.29 -22.90
C GLU A 681 21.31 15.84 -22.69
N ASN A 682 20.58 16.45 -21.77
CA ASN A 682 19.21 16.05 -21.44
C ASN A 682 18.20 16.66 -22.42
N VAL A 683 17.30 15.83 -22.93
CA VAL A 683 16.20 16.27 -23.79
C VAL A 683 15.08 16.82 -22.89
N LEU A 684 14.80 18.12 -22.99
CA LEU A 684 13.67 18.78 -22.34
C LEU A 684 12.35 18.46 -23.06
N GLY A 685 12.38 18.40 -24.38
CA GLY A 685 11.22 18.12 -25.20
C GLY A 685 11.56 18.14 -26.68
N PHE A 686 10.56 17.82 -27.52
CA PHE A 686 10.68 17.87 -28.98
C PHE A 686 9.86 19.01 -29.52
N VAL A 687 10.43 19.71 -30.54
CA VAL A 687 9.73 20.80 -31.22
C VAL A 687 8.50 20.27 -31.95
N SER A 688 7.38 20.98 -31.83
CA SER A 688 6.18 20.68 -32.62
C SER A 688 6.50 20.67 -34.13
N SER A 689 5.90 19.72 -34.85
CA SER A 689 6.07 19.61 -36.31
C SER A 689 5.60 20.86 -37.09
N GLU A 690 4.77 21.68 -36.45
CA GLU A 690 4.20 22.90 -37.06
C GLU A 690 5.12 24.11 -36.92
N THR A 691 6.20 24.02 -36.13
CA THR A 691 7.10 25.14 -35.86
C THR A 691 8.49 24.88 -36.48
N PRO A 692 8.90 25.55 -37.50
CA PRO A 692 10.25 25.42 -38.06
C PRO A 692 11.29 26.02 -37.10
N VAL A 693 12.21 25.20 -36.61
CA VAL A 693 13.30 25.63 -35.72
C VAL A 693 14.64 25.19 -36.28
N GLN A 694 15.58 26.12 -36.39
CA GLN A 694 16.95 25.81 -36.73
C GLN A 694 17.74 25.31 -35.52
N GLN A 695 18.79 24.52 -35.73
CA GLN A 695 19.73 24.13 -34.72
C GLN A 695 20.39 25.35 -34.06
N GLY A 696 20.60 25.33 -32.77
CA GLY A 696 21.22 26.42 -32.02
C GLY A 696 20.65 26.61 -30.62
N ARG A 697 21.10 27.65 -29.92
CA ARG A 697 20.58 28.01 -28.58
C ARG A 697 19.42 28.99 -28.73
N ARG A 698 18.33 28.74 -28.02
CA ARG A 698 17.12 29.60 -27.99
C ARG A 698 16.34 29.43 -26.69
N LYS A 699 15.48 30.42 -26.42
CA LYS A 699 14.49 30.33 -25.35
C LYS A 699 13.28 29.52 -25.80
N VAL A 700 12.79 28.60 -24.94
CA VAL A 700 11.62 27.75 -25.20
C VAL A 700 10.69 27.67 -24.01
N ALA A 701 9.40 27.60 -24.28
CA ALA A 701 8.39 27.18 -23.31
C ALA A 701 8.05 25.69 -23.51
N LEU A 702 7.88 24.95 -22.43
CA LEU A 702 7.50 23.55 -22.50
C LEU A 702 5.97 23.40 -22.54
N THR A 703 5.50 22.59 -23.49
CA THR A 703 4.09 22.19 -23.61
C THR A 703 3.99 20.68 -23.70
N HIS A 704 2.83 20.12 -23.39
CA HIS A 704 2.60 18.68 -23.48
C HIS A 704 1.28 18.35 -24.17
N SER A 705 1.20 17.15 -24.73
CA SER A 705 -0.04 16.56 -25.18
C SER A 705 -0.13 15.11 -24.73
N ASN A 706 -1.32 14.67 -24.34
CA ASN A 706 -1.64 13.27 -24.07
C ASN A 706 -2.37 12.70 -25.29
N ASN A 707 -1.73 11.79 -26.00
CA ASN A 707 -2.27 11.21 -27.24
C ASN A 707 -2.76 9.75 -27.04
N GLY A 708 -3.09 9.36 -25.83
CA GLY A 708 -3.54 7.99 -25.49
C GLY A 708 -2.44 6.91 -25.48
N ARG A 709 -1.22 7.26 -25.89
CA ARG A 709 -0.03 6.38 -25.87
C ARG A 709 1.04 6.81 -24.88
N GLY A 710 0.72 7.80 -24.06
CA GLY A 710 1.62 8.42 -23.09
C GLY A 710 1.83 9.91 -23.31
N LEU A 711 2.43 10.54 -22.31
CA LEU A 711 2.74 11.96 -22.31
C LEU A 711 3.87 12.26 -23.29
N VAL A 712 3.64 13.15 -24.23
CA VAL A 712 4.66 13.69 -25.11
C VAL A 712 4.86 15.16 -24.76
N VAL A 713 6.09 15.54 -24.43
CA VAL A 713 6.46 16.92 -24.12
C VAL A 713 7.06 17.57 -25.36
N TYR A 714 6.61 18.77 -25.67
CA TYR A 714 7.11 19.57 -26.78
C TYR A 714 7.75 20.83 -26.23
N ALA A 715 8.88 21.21 -26.84
CA ALA A 715 9.52 22.49 -26.61
C ALA A 715 9.11 23.49 -27.72
N THR A 716 8.39 24.53 -27.33
CA THR A 716 7.96 25.58 -28.25
C THR A 716 8.92 26.78 -28.15
N PRO A 717 9.54 27.23 -29.23
CA PRO A 717 10.38 28.42 -29.18
C PRO A 717 9.59 29.65 -28.76
N VAL A 718 10.18 30.45 -27.88
CA VAL A 718 9.67 31.78 -27.50
C VAL A 718 10.46 32.80 -28.28
N MET A 719 9.78 33.68 -29.04
CA MET A 719 10.41 34.76 -29.81
C MET A 719 11.06 35.81 -28.90
#